data_7a148da081f432606c9b752ce0ff6617
#
_entry.id   7a148da081f432606c9b752ce0ff6617
#
_cell.length_a   1.000
_cell.length_b   1.000
_cell.length_c   1.000
_cell.angle_alpha   90.00
_cell.angle_beta   90.00
_cell.angle_gamma   90.00
#
_symmetry.space_group_name_H-M   'P 1'
#
loop_
_entity.id
_entity.type
_entity.pdbx_description
1 polymer ?
#
loop_
_entity_poly.entity_id
_entity_poly.type
_entity_poly.pdbx_seq_one_letter_code
_entity_poly.pdbx_strand_id
1 'polypeptide(L)'
;MNGRVIGHYRVLEKIGAGAMGEVFRARDERLGRDVALKLIRPSSSGNADHLRRFELEARAAAALNHPNIVAIYDVGLDNGSPYIVCELLQGKTLRKRLAEGALPVRQAVEYSLQIVQGLIAAHDRRIIHRDLKPENLFVTTDGRVKILDFGVAKLQSAPEEPGRTVEELTTVTKSGAVIGTVAYMSPEQLRGKAVDHRSDIFSIGAILYEMLAGRRAFRGETEVDTITAVLREDPPEIGLEQSQVPVPFQQIVRHCLEKEPEKRFQSARDLGFALETLANARGGRTTVLGPPKLRANVLPWAVAGVLLIATLWLAGRQAQQTTPSPAYRRLTFDEGTLYSARFTPDYRSVVYGAAWNGKPLQLFSTVGDSLLSQPLNLADANLLAISRSGELALVLHGAHMSHLEIQQGTLARAPLAGGSPRELLEDVRWADWGPNGELAVVHHAEGRDRIEYPLGHILYQSNGWISHIRLSPQADRIAFINHPSMWDDRGLVCLMDLAGHVNTLTQEWDSVDGLAWNSDGKEIWFTAAENGYTRGLLAVDSSGKVRTVFKIPAGMTLQDAAPDGRLLVSLDAERLAMATSTSKGETVNISWHDWDVAKDISSDGQSVLFEDASEAAPPSYSVAIRRIDGTPPIQLGDGSAGGLSPDGKWAISIITGSPGRVTLYPIGPGEPRTIPVTGLERIHNGSSHFLADGKRITINGNEPGHGVRCYLVDVDTGKLTPLTPEGITGGLVSPDSQSIIANNGLTPALYSIGGGSARTIPGLDPGFIPVEWSEDISAIYGFRPGQVPTKVYKVNLVTGAKTFIQDLQPKTSAGIVYIAPVVVSRDASRFAYSYYQVFSVLYVISGLH
;
A
#
# COMPACT_ATOMS: atom_id res chain seq x y z
N MET A 1 -16.21 -36.35 -32.38
CA MET A 1 -15.99 -36.14 -30.93
C MET A 1 -17.28 -35.87 -30.19
N ASN A 2 -18.37 -35.43 -30.86
CA ASN A 2 -19.65 -35.19 -30.18
C ASN A 2 -20.17 -36.43 -29.48
N GLY A 3 -20.60 -36.28 -28.22
CA GLY A 3 -21.07 -37.38 -27.38
C GLY A 3 -19.98 -38.15 -26.62
N ARG A 4 -18.69 -37.93 -26.88
CA ARG A 4 -17.59 -38.53 -26.13
C ARG A 4 -17.56 -37.99 -24.70
N VAL A 5 -17.28 -38.81 -23.74
CA VAL A 5 -17.10 -38.43 -22.34
C VAL A 5 -15.61 -38.41 -22.02
N ILE A 6 -15.14 -37.29 -21.49
CA ILE A 6 -13.78 -37.05 -21.05
C ILE A 6 -13.84 -36.78 -19.55
N GLY A 7 -13.32 -37.68 -18.72
CA GLY A 7 -13.59 -37.63 -17.29
C GLY A 7 -15.09 -37.74 -16.99
N HIS A 8 -15.70 -36.66 -16.50
CA HIS A 8 -17.17 -36.58 -16.29
C HIS A 8 -17.79 -35.44 -17.15
N TYR A 9 -17.10 -35.03 -18.20
CA TYR A 9 -17.53 -33.98 -19.12
C TYR A 9 -17.97 -34.62 -20.45
N ARG A 10 -19.24 -34.43 -20.82
CA ARG A 10 -19.78 -34.85 -22.10
C ARG A 10 -19.56 -33.80 -23.15
N VAL A 11 -18.77 -34.07 -24.17
CA VAL A 11 -18.51 -33.18 -25.30
C VAL A 11 -19.79 -33.01 -26.12
N LEU A 12 -20.20 -31.74 -26.30
CA LEU A 12 -21.38 -31.36 -27.06
C LEU A 12 -21.03 -30.92 -28.48
N GLU A 13 -20.18 -29.91 -28.61
CA GLU A 13 -19.80 -29.33 -29.91
C GLU A 13 -18.41 -28.74 -29.88
N LYS A 14 -17.77 -28.63 -31.02
CA LYS A 14 -16.48 -27.93 -31.15
C LYS A 14 -16.74 -26.43 -31.31
N ILE A 15 -16.16 -25.61 -30.43
CA ILE A 15 -16.31 -24.17 -30.42
C ILE A 15 -15.04 -23.41 -30.88
N GLY A 16 -13.89 -24.11 -30.94
CA GLY A 16 -12.65 -23.52 -31.41
C GLY A 16 -11.57 -24.54 -31.71
N ALA A 17 -10.56 -24.11 -32.50
CA ALA A 17 -9.32 -24.83 -32.72
C ALA A 17 -8.16 -23.83 -32.84
N GLY A 18 -7.01 -24.17 -32.29
CA GLY A 18 -5.80 -23.35 -32.32
C GLY A 18 -4.54 -24.23 -32.42
N ALA A 19 -3.37 -23.58 -32.45
CA ALA A 19 -2.08 -24.27 -32.54
C ALA A 19 -1.85 -25.26 -31.40
N MET A 20 -2.39 -25.01 -30.22
CA MET A 20 -2.18 -25.79 -28.99
C MET A 20 -3.22 -26.88 -28.79
N GLY A 21 -4.33 -26.90 -29.52
CA GLY A 21 -5.37 -27.89 -29.32
C GLY A 21 -6.75 -27.49 -29.85
N GLU A 22 -7.74 -28.25 -29.44
CA GLU A 22 -9.14 -28.04 -29.79
C GLU A 22 -9.97 -27.70 -28.55
N VAL A 23 -10.92 -26.78 -28.70
CA VAL A 23 -11.82 -26.34 -27.63
C VAL A 23 -13.23 -26.78 -27.95
N PHE A 24 -13.87 -27.41 -27.00
CA PHE A 24 -15.22 -27.93 -27.09
C PHE A 24 -16.12 -27.31 -26.04
N ARG A 25 -17.38 -27.12 -26.37
CA ARG A 25 -18.43 -26.99 -25.36
C ARG A 25 -18.73 -28.37 -24.83
N ALA A 26 -18.71 -28.52 -23.53
CA ALA A 26 -19.00 -29.79 -22.86
C ALA A 26 -19.98 -29.55 -21.70
N ARG A 27 -20.72 -30.63 -21.35
CA ARG A 27 -21.62 -30.64 -20.20
C ARG A 27 -20.91 -31.32 -19.04
N ASP A 28 -20.74 -30.63 -17.93
CA ASP A 28 -20.37 -31.20 -16.65
C ASP A 28 -21.56 -32.04 -16.10
N GLU A 29 -21.49 -33.36 -16.15
CA GLU A 29 -22.58 -34.21 -15.74
C GLU A 29 -22.78 -34.25 -14.22
N ARG A 30 -21.77 -33.87 -13.41
CA ARG A 30 -21.87 -33.81 -11.94
C ARG A 30 -22.55 -32.52 -11.46
N LEU A 31 -22.19 -31.36 -12.06
CA LEU A 31 -22.69 -30.07 -11.65
C LEU A 31 -23.82 -29.52 -12.53
N GLY A 32 -24.14 -30.24 -13.62
CA GLY A 32 -25.25 -29.88 -14.52
C GLY A 32 -25.05 -28.57 -15.27
N ARG A 33 -23.81 -28.12 -15.49
CA ARG A 33 -23.47 -26.85 -16.16
C ARG A 33 -22.67 -27.08 -17.45
N ASP A 34 -22.76 -26.13 -18.37
CA ASP A 34 -21.94 -26.13 -19.58
C ASP A 34 -20.58 -25.48 -19.29
N VAL A 35 -19.51 -26.03 -19.85
CA VAL A 35 -18.11 -25.63 -19.65
C VAL A 35 -17.39 -25.60 -21.01
N ALA A 36 -16.26 -24.91 -21.06
CA ALA A 36 -15.31 -25.01 -22.16
C ALA A 36 -14.23 -26.04 -21.81
N LEU A 37 -14.09 -27.08 -22.62
CA LEU A 37 -13.11 -28.13 -22.48
C LEU A 37 -12.05 -27.99 -23.58
N LYS A 38 -10.81 -27.72 -23.20
CA LYS A 38 -9.67 -27.56 -24.10
C LYS A 38 -8.81 -28.82 -24.07
N LEU A 39 -8.78 -29.55 -25.17
CA LEU A 39 -7.89 -30.70 -25.38
C LEU A 39 -6.55 -30.23 -25.95
N ILE A 40 -5.46 -30.53 -25.26
CA ILE A 40 -4.11 -30.13 -25.70
C ILE A 40 -3.50 -31.28 -26.51
N ARG A 41 -2.92 -30.96 -27.65
CA ARG A 41 -2.26 -31.94 -28.50
C ARG A 41 -1.02 -32.49 -27.78
N PRO A 42 -0.82 -33.81 -27.74
CA PRO A 42 0.40 -34.41 -27.19
C PRO A 42 1.61 -33.89 -27.98
N SER A 43 2.65 -33.44 -27.29
CA SER A 43 3.94 -33.20 -27.94
C SER A 43 4.56 -34.55 -28.33
N SER A 44 5.27 -34.59 -29.45
CA SER A 44 5.93 -35.77 -30.01
C SER A 44 7.03 -36.39 -29.13
N SER A 45 7.36 -35.74 -28.00
CA SER A 45 8.27 -36.25 -26.97
C SER A 45 7.45 -36.60 -25.71
N GLY A 46 7.10 -37.84 -25.55
CA GLY A 46 6.36 -38.41 -24.40
C GLY A 46 7.14 -38.34 -23.07
N ASN A 47 7.64 -37.20 -22.68
CA ASN A 47 8.45 -37.03 -21.46
C ASN A 47 7.53 -36.78 -20.26
N ALA A 48 7.58 -37.64 -19.24
CA ALA A 48 6.80 -37.54 -18.01
C ALA A 48 7.02 -36.18 -17.27
N ASP A 49 8.21 -35.58 -17.40
CA ASP A 49 8.54 -34.28 -16.82
C ASP A 49 7.75 -33.12 -17.44
N HIS A 50 7.41 -33.20 -18.73
CA HIS A 50 6.58 -32.20 -19.41
C HIS A 50 5.13 -32.21 -18.89
N LEU A 51 4.58 -33.40 -18.67
CA LEU A 51 3.23 -33.57 -18.11
C LEU A 51 3.16 -33.01 -16.67
N ARG A 52 4.18 -33.31 -15.86
CA ARG A 52 4.25 -32.84 -14.48
C ARG A 52 4.38 -31.30 -14.40
N ARG A 53 5.17 -30.67 -15.27
CA ARG A 53 5.30 -29.21 -15.37
C ARG A 53 3.98 -28.57 -15.82
N PHE A 54 3.33 -29.15 -16.85
CA PHE A 54 2.00 -28.72 -17.28
C PHE A 54 0.98 -28.74 -16.15
N GLU A 55 0.92 -29.84 -15.36
CA GLU A 55 0.00 -29.90 -14.21
C GLU A 55 0.28 -28.84 -13.16
N LEU A 56 1.56 -28.59 -12.86
CA LEU A 56 1.95 -27.57 -11.89
C LEU A 56 1.56 -26.16 -12.34
N GLU A 57 1.77 -25.82 -13.60
CA GLU A 57 1.42 -24.50 -14.14
C GLU A 57 -0.10 -24.33 -14.30
N ALA A 58 -0.79 -25.36 -14.75
CA ALA A 58 -2.23 -25.33 -14.84
C ALA A 58 -2.89 -25.18 -13.46
N ARG A 59 -2.33 -25.81 -12.42
CA ARG A 59 -2.76 -25.62 -11.02
C ARG A 59 -2.46 -24.22 -10.51
N ALA A 60 -1.31 -23.65 -10.86
CA ALA A 60 -0.98 -22.26 -10.50
C ALA A 60 -1.94 -21.27 -11.17
N ALA A 61 -2.26 -21.50 -12.45
CA ALA A 61 -3.24 -20.68 -13.16
C ALA A 61 -4.68 -20.89 -12.62
N ALA A 62 -5.04 -22.09 -12.18
CA ALA A 62 -6.34 -22.39 -11.57
C ALA A 62 -6.51 -21.70 -10.19
N ALA A 63 -5.42 -21.37 -9.51
CA ALA A 63 -5.47 -20.60 -8.26
C ALA A 63 -5.78 -19.10 -8.49
N LEU A 64 -5.78 -18.61 -9.74
CA LEU A 64 -6.14 -17.24 -10.06
C LEU A 64 -7.67 -17.10 -10.13
N ASN A 65 -8.25 -16.42 -9.14
CA ASN A 65 -9.66 -16.05 -9.15
C ASN A 65 -9.79 -14.54 -9.30
N HIS A 66 -10.07 -14.08 -10.52
CA HIS A 66 -10.20 -12.65 -10.82
C HIS A 66 -11.23 -12.42 -11.94
N PRO A 67 -12.07 -11.36 -11.88
CA PRO A 67 -13.09 -11.10 -12.90
C PRO A 67 -12.55 -10.96 -14.32
N ASN A 68 -11.30 -10.55 -14.49
CA ASN A 68 -10.66 -10.37 -15.80
C ASN A 68 -9.72 -11.53 -16.19
N ILE A 69 -9.77 -12.66 -15.49
CA ILE A 69 -9.06 -13.90 -15.83
C ILE A 69 -10.10 -15.00 -16.03
N VAL A 70 -9.89 -15.91 -17.01
CA VAL A 70 -10.77 -17.06 -17.20
C VAL A 70 -10.66 -18.01 -16.02
N ALA A 71 -11.80 -18.41 -15.44
CA ALA A 71 -11.81 -19.36 -14.34
C ALA A 71 -11.53 -20.79 -14.85
N ILE A 72 -10.51 -21.45 -14.31
CA ILE A 72 -10.21 -22.85 -14.56
C ILE A 72 -10.90 -23.66 -13.49
N TYR A 73 -11.72 -24.65 -13.92
CA TYR A 73 -12.52 -25.48 -13.03
C TYR A 73 -11.86 -26.82 -12.75
N ASP A 74 -11.16 -27.37 -13.75
CA ASP A 74 -10.54 -28.69 -13.64
C ASP A 74 -9.39 -28.87 -14.63
N VAL A 75 -8.48 -29.77 -14.31
CA VAL A 75 -7.35 -30.15 -15.16
C VAL A 75 -7.16 -31.65 -15.06
N GLY A 76 -7.04 -32.35 -16.18
CA GLY A 76 -6.89 -33.80 -16.15
C GLY A 76 -6.19 -34.36 -17.39
N LEU A 77 -6.15 -35.69 -17.45
CA LEU A 77 -5.60 -36.48 -18.56
C LEU A 77 -6.67 -37.37 -19.13
N ASP A 78 -6.79 -37.41 -20.46
CA ASP A 78 -7.62 -38.37 -21.19
C ASP A 78 -6.77 -39.10 -22.23
N ASN A 79 -6.58 -40.42 -22.05
CA ASN A 79 -5.71 -41.26 -22.89
C ASN A 79 -4.29 -40.64 -23.13
N GLY A 80 -3.68 -40.07 -22.07
CA GLY A 80 -2.36 -39.45 -22.13
C GLY A 80 -2.35 -38.03 -22.71
N SER A 81 -3.49 -37.49 -23.14
CA SER A 81 -3.64 -36.11 -23.62
C SER A 81 -4.16 -35.24 -22.50
N PRO A 82 -3.47 -34.14 -22.15
CA PRO A 82 -3.93 -33.22 -21.11
C PRO A 82 -5.15 -32.43 -21.59
N TYR A 83 -6.07 -32.17 -20.65
CA TYR A 83 -7.19 -31.28 -20.90
C TYR A 83 -7.37 -30.26 -19.76
N ILE A 84 -7.92 -29.10 -20.11
CA ILE A 84 -8.29 -28.04 -19.17
C ILE A 84 -9.78 -27.77 -19.32
N VAL A 85 -10.48 -27.65 -18.20
CA VAL A 85 -11.88 -27.27 -18.15
C VAL A 85 -12.00 -25.87 -17.55
N CYS A 86 -12.65 -24.96 -18.26
CA CYS A 86 -12.82 -23.59 -17.82
C CYS A 86 -14.24 -23.06 -18.04
N GLU A 87 -14.50 -21.87 -17.56
CA GLU A 87 -15.79 -21.20 -17.78
C GLU A 87 -16.07 -21.05 -19.28
N LEU A 88 -17.35 -21.30 -19.65
CA LEU A 88 -17.81 -21.09 -21.03
C LEU A 88 -18.20 -19.63 -21.23
N LEU A 89 -17.40 -18.92 -22.02
CA LEU A 89 -17.58 -17.50 -22.27
C LEU A 89 -18.50 -17.25 -23.48
N GLN A 90 -19.34 -16.22 -23.39
CA GLN A 90 -20.16 -15.70 -24.51
C GLN A 90 -19.60 -14.37 -25.00
N GLY A 91 -19.26 -14.27 -26.28
CA GLY A 91 -18.65 -13.08 -26.87
C GLY A 91 -17.69 -13.41 -28.00
N LYS A 92 -16.64 -12.61 -28.17
CA LYS A 92 -15.61 -12.78 -29.20
C LYS A 92 -14.22 -12.44 -28.71
N THR A 93 -13.19 -13.01 -29.32
CA THR A 93 -11.81 -12.62 -29.02
C THR A 93 -11.53 -11.17 -29.41
N LEU A 94 -10.60 -10.51 -28.76
CA LEU A 94 -10.17 -9.16 -29.12
C LEU A 94 -9.63 -9.14 -30.57
N ARG A 95 -9.01 -10.21 -31.04
CA ARG A 95 -8.59 -10.37 -32.44
C ARG A 95 -9.78 -10.22 -33.41
N LYS A 96 -10.90 -10.89 -33.16
CA LYS A 96 -12.11 -10.76 -33.96
C LYS A 96 -12.70 -9.34 -33.89
N ARG A 97 -12.58 -8.69 -32.74
CA ARG A 97 -13.05 -7.32 -32.56
C ARG A 97 -12.19 -6.30 -33.34
N LEU A 98 -10.86 -6.49 -33.35
CA LEU A 98 -9.93 -5.63 -34.09
C LEU A 98 -9.99 -5.82 -35.60
N ALA A 99 -10.50 -6.96 -36.08
CA ALA A 99 -10.77 -7.15 -37.51
C ALA A 99 -11.89 -6.22 -38.04
N GLU A 100 -12.71 -5.66 -37.15
CA GLU A 100 -13.76 -4.68 -37.48
C GLU A 100 -13.22 -3.24 -37.55
N GLY A 101 -11.95 -3.00 -37.23
CA GLY A 101 -11.25 -1.72 -37.24
C GLY A 101 -10.79 -1.25 -35.85
N ALA A 102 -10.15 -0.06 -35.83
CA ALA A 102 -9.68 0.58 -34.62
C ALA A 102 -10.80 0.80 -33.60
N LEU A 103 -10.46 0.77 -32.31
CA LEU A 103 -11.40 1.04 -31.23
C LEU A 103 -11.46 2.55 -30.93
N PRO A 104 -12.62 3.07 -30.51
CA PRO A 104 -12.68 4.39 -29.89
C PRO A 104 -11.72 4.45 -28.70
N VAL A 105 -11.01 5.56 -28.52
CA VAL A 105 -10.02 5.74 -27.45
C VAL A 105 -10.53 5.34 -26.08
N ARG A 106 -11.77 5.73 -25.74
CA ARG A 106 -12.42 5.37 -24.47
C ARG A 106 -12.50 3.85 -24.29
N GLN A 107 -12.93 3.13 -25.32
CA GLN A 107 -13.09 1.67 -25.27
C GLN A 107 -11.73 0.96 -25.20
N ALA A 108 -10.73 1.47 -25.95
CA ALA A 108 -9.37 0.94 -25.91
C ALA A 108 -8.76 1.07 -24.50
N VAL A 109 -8.97 2.20 -23.84
CA VAL A 109 -8.52 2.45 -22.47
C VAL A 109 -9.26 1.55 -21.48
N GLU A 110 -10.59 1.46 -21.58
CA GLU A 110 -11.42 0.62 -20.72
C GLU A 110 -11.02 -0.86 -20.81
N TYR A 111 -10.75 -1.38 -22.01
CA TYR A 111 -10.27 -2.75 -22.18
C TYR A 111 -8.85 -2.91 -21.64
N SER A 112 -7.97 -1.92 -21.87
CA SER A 112 -6.61 -1.98 -21.33
C SER A 112 -6.57 -2.00 -19.83
N LEU A 113 -7.41 -1.19 -19.15
CA LEU A 113 -7.54 -1.21 -17.70
C LEU A 113 -7.96 -2.58 -17.17
N GLN A 114 -8.95 -3.20 -17.81
CA GLN A 114 -9.40 -4.54 -17.40
C GLN A 114 -8.31 -5.60 -17.60
N ILE A 115 -7.54 -5.53 -18.69
CA ILE A 115 -6.40 -6.43 -18.93
C ILE A 115 -5.33 -6.22 -17.85
N VAL A 116 -4.99 -4.96 -17.58
CA VAL A 116 -3.99 -4.59 -16.57
C VAL A 116 -4.39 -5.09 -15.18
N GLN A 117 -5.65 -4.96 -14.78
CA GLN A 117 -6.15 -5.49 -13.50
C GLN A 117 -5.99 -7.01 -13.41
N GLY A 118 -6.27 -7.74 -14.49
CA GLY A 118 -5.99 -9.17 -14.57
C GLY A 118 -4.50 -9.50 -14.46
N LEU A 119 -3.64 -8.72 -15.12
CA LEU A 119 -2.18 -8.90 -15.02
C LEU A 119 -1.64 -8.59 -13.63
N ILE A 120 -2.15 -7.56 -12.95
CA ILE A 120 -1.80 -7.27 -11.54
C ILE A 120 -2.05 -8.50 -10.67
N ALA A 121 -3.27 -9.06 -10.75
CA ALA A 121 -3.63 -10.24 -9.96
C ALA A 121 -2.75 -11.48 -10.24
N ALA A 122 -2.23 -11.62 -11.47
CA ALA A 122 -1.31 -12.69 -11.84
C ALA A 122 0.12 -12.40 -11.37
N HIS A 123 0.62 -11.17 -11.61
CA HIS A 123 1.98 -10.76 -11.23
C HIS A 123 2.20 -10.75 -9.73
N ASP A 124 1.20 -10.37 -8.94
CA ASP A 124 1.23 -10.44 -7.46
C ASP A 124 1.46 -11.88 -6.96
N ARG A 125 1.03 -12.87 -7.75
CA ARG A 125 1.31 -14.30 -7.51
C ARG A 125 2.52 -14.84 -8.24
N ARG A 126 3.35 -13.95 -8.81
CA ARG A 126 4.55 -14.28 -9.60
C ARG A 126 4.27 -15.12 -10.84
N ILE A 127 3.05 -15.02 -11.38
CA ILE A 127 2.65 -15.68 -12.62
C ILE A 127 2.74 -14.67 -13.75
N ILE A 128 3.59 -14.93 -14.74
CA ILE A 128 3.81 -14.11 -15.93
C ILE A 128 3.08 -14.78 -17.09
N HIS A 129 2.34 -14.00 -17.90
CA HIS A 129 1.54 -14.56 -19.00
C HIS A 129 2.38 -15.06 -20.18
N ARG A 130 3.43 -14.34 -20.56
CA ARG A 130 4.43 -14.67 -21.59
C ARG A 130 3.92 -14.85 -23.04
N ASP A 131 2.63 -14.88 -23.27
CA ASP A 131 2.00 -15.00 -24.61
C ASP A 131 0.76 -14.12 -24.74
N LEU A 132 0.83 -12.89 -24.19
CA LEU A 132 -0.28 -11.94 -24.25
C LEU A 132 -0.41 -11.39 -25.68
N LYS A 133 -1.59 -11.62 -26.25
CA LYS A 133 -1.95 -11.20 -27.62
C LYS A 133 -3.46 -11.12 -27.77
N PRO A 134 -4.01 -10.43 -28.79
CA PRO A 134 -5.45 -10.28 -28.96
C PRO A 134 -6.24 -11.58 -29.09
N GLU A 135 -5.62 -12.67 -29.52
CA GLU A 135 -6.21 -14.02 -29.57
C GLU A 135 -6.49 -14.60 -28.17
N ASN A 136 -5.66 -14.22 -27.18
CA ASN A 136 -5.75 -14.67 -25.79
C ASN A 136 -6.53 -13.68 -24.90
N LEU A 137 -7.22 -12.70 -25.50
CA LEU A 137 -8.10 -11.76 -24.82
C LEU A 137 -9.52 -11.93 -25.35
N PHE A 138 -10.47 -12.19 -24.44
CA PHE A 138 -11.87 -12.43 -24.82
C PHE A 138 -12.75 -11.30 -24.29
N VAL A 139 -13.54 -10.71 -25.17
CA VAL A 139 -14.52 -9.67 -24.83
C VAL A 139 -15.88 -10.34 -24.76
N THR A 140 -16.44 -10.35 -23.56
CA THR A 140 -17.76 -10.93 -23.29
C THR A 140 -18.89 -10.00 -23.80
N THR A 141 -20.09 -10.54 -23.91
CA THR A 141 -21.26 -9.78 -24.40
C THR A 141 -21.65 -8.61 -23.49
N ASP A 142 -21.29 -8.65 -22.20
CA ASP A 142 -21.46 -7.56 -21.23
C ASP A 142 -20.31 -6.55 -21.22
N GLY A 143 -19.35 -6.68 -22.16
CA GLY A 143 -18.21 -5.74 -22.30
C GLY A 143 -17.03 -6.00 -21.38
N ARG A 144 -17.01 -7.10 -20.65
CA ARG A 144 -15.91 -7.49 -19.79
C ARG A 144 -14.80 -8.15 -20.60
N VAL A 145 -13.54 -7.82 -20.30
CA VAL A 145 -12.38 -8.49 -20.90
C VAL A 145 -11.89 -9.59 -19.96
N LYS A 146 -11.65 -10.78 -20.52
CA LYS A 146 -11.08 -11.92 -19.83
C LYS A 146 -9.78 -12.37 -20.49
N ILE A 147 -8.73 -12.52 -19.71
CA ILE A 147 -7.45 -13.07 -20.13
C ILE A 147 -7.57 -14.60 -20.17
N LEU A 148 -7.20 -15.18 -21.31
CA LEU A 148 -7.18 -16.61 -21.54
C LEU A 148 -5.73 -17.13 -21.48
N ASP A 149 -5.54 -18.41 -21.24
CA ASP A 149 -4.32 -19.19 -21.54
C ASP A 149 -3.00 -18.57 -21.03
N PHE A 150 -2.84 -18.44 -19.72
CA PHE A 150 -1.53 -18.16 -19.13
C PHE A 150 -0.53 -19.21 -19.59
N GLY A 151 0.59 -18.82 -20.10
CA GLY A 151 1.68 -19.50 -20.83
C GLY A 151 2.03 -20.96 -20.61
N VAL A 152 1.07 -21.76 -20.19
CA VAL A 152 1.14 -23.20 -19.84
C VAL A 152 1.81 -24.07 -20.93
N ALA A 153 1.98 -23.56 -22.15
CA ALA A 153 2.45 -24.34 -23.28
C ALA A 153 3.82 -23.89 -23.85
N LYS A 154 4.43 -22.82 -23.38
CA LYS A 154 5.73 -22.32 -23.93
C LYS A 154 6.97 -22.97 -23.29
N LEU A 155 6.86 -23.79 -22.30
CA LEU A 155 7.97 -24.56 -21.73
C LEU A 155 8.49 -25.70 -22.62
N GLN A 156 7.87 -25.91 -23.78
CA GLN A 156 8.33 -26.92 -24.75
C GLN A 156 9.59 -26.48 -25.52
N SER A 157 10.10 -25.27 -25.32
CA SER A 157 11.20 -24.72 -26.12
C SER A 157 12.17 -23.88 -25.29
N ALA A 158 12.56 -24.32 -24.12
CA ALA A 158 13.71 -23.72 -23.42
C ALA A 158 15.00 -24.41 -23.93
N PRO A 159 15.95 -23.70 -24.54
CA PRO A 159 17.26 -24.23 -24.88
C PRO A 159 18.08 -24.37 -23.58
N GLU A 160 18.65 -25.52 -23.36
CA GLU A 160 19.57 -25.80 -22.23
C GLU A 160 20.99 -25.23 -22.41
N GLU A 161 21.27 -24.39 -23.44
CA GLU A 161 22.61 -23.80 -23.60
C GLU A 161 22.56 -22.29 -23.96
N PRO A 162 23.35 -21.44 -23.30
CA PRO A 162 23.53 -20.04 -23.68
C PRO A 162 24.52 -19.92 -24.85
N GLY A 163 24.08 -19.38 -25.99
CA GLY A 163 25.00 -19.05 -27.07
C GLY A 163 24.53 -19.23 -28.51
N ARG A 164 23.26 -19.44 -28.80
CA ARG A 164 22.78 -19.62 -30.18
C ARG A 164 22.63 -18.30 -30.94
N THR A 165 23.10 -18.27 -32.17
CA THR A 165 23.02 -17.15 -33.12
C THR A 165 21.65 -17.05 -33.81
N VAL A 166 21.31 -15.86 -34.33
CA VAL A 166 20.04 -15.53 -34.99
C VAL A 166 19.70 -16.51 -36.15
N GLU A 167 20.69 -17.16 -36.76
CA GLU A 167 20.51 -18.14 -37.85
C GLU A 167 19.97 -19.49 -37.36
N GLU A 168 20.20 -19.87 -36.10
CA GLU A 168 19.69 -21.13 -35.53
C GLU A 168 18.23 -21.01 -35.04
N LEU A 169 17.73 -19.79 -34.77
CA LEU A 169 16.33 -19.50 -34.47
C LEU A 169 15.39 -19.75 -35.64
N THR A 170 15.91 -19.61 -36.88
CA THR A 170 15.14 -19.88 -38.11
C THR A 170 14.86 -21.36 -38.36
N THR A 171 15.57 -22.27 -37.68
CA THR A 171 15.40 -23.72 -37.88
C THR A 171 14.31 -24.30 -36.94
N VAL A 172 13.99 -23.65 -35.82
CA VAL A 172 12.94 -24.07 -34.87
C VAL A 172 11.53 -23.69 -35.32
N THR A 173 11.41 -22.70 -36.20
CA THR A 173 10.14 -22.20 -36.74
C THR A 173 9.56 -23.05 -37.89
N LYS A 174 10.22 -24.11 -38.31
CA LYS A 174 9.71 -25.03 -39.40
C LYS A 174 8.52 -25.92 -38.98
N SER A 175 8.05 -25.86 -37.73
CA SER A 175 6.86 -26.57 -37.26
C SER A 175 5.68 -25.62 -37.06
N GLY A 176 5.07 -25.11 -38.15
CA GLY A 176 3.67 -24.68 -38.17
C GLY A 176 3.26 -23.53 -37.23
N ALA A 177 4.15 -22.65 -36.80
CA ALA A 177 3.77 -21.48 -36.01
C ALA A 177 3.10 -20.44 -36.93
N VAL A 178 1.89 -20.08 -36.58
CA VAL A 178 1.04 -19.12 -37.29
C VAL A 178 1.74 -17.75 -37.38
N ILE A 179 2.01 -17.30 -38.63
CA ILE A 179 2.51 -15.96 -38.95
C ILE A 179 1.67 -14.90 -38.20
N GLY A 180 2.23 -14.25 -37.18
CA GLY A 180 1.55 -13.16 -36.49
C GLY A 180 1.76 -13.05 -34.96
N THR A 181 2.24 -14.06 -34.28
CA THR A 181 2.46 -14.04 -32.82
C THR A 181 3.67 -13.19 -32.42
N VAL A 182 4.68 -13.11 -33.27
CA VAL A 182 5.96 -12.44 -33.01
C VAL A 182 5.81 -10.93 -32.76
N ALA A 183 4.84 -10.29 -33.37
CA ALA A 183 4.61 -8.84 -33.25
C ALA A 183 4.24 -8.35 -31.83
N TYR A 184 3.91 -9.26 -30.89
CA TYR A 184 3.58 -8.96 -29.50
C TYR A 184 4.63 -9.46 -28.51
N MET A 185 5.65 -10.19 -28.97
CA MET A 185 6.75 -10.67 -28.14
C MET A 185 7.65 -9.50 -27.74
N SER A 186 8.13 -9.51 -26.53
CA SER A 186 9.10 -8.52 -26.07
C SER A 186 10.50 -8.76 -26.64
N PRO A 187 11.34 -7.73 -26.75
CA PRO A 187 12.72 -7.86 -27.24
C PRO A 187 13.54 -8.91 -26.49
N GLU A 188 13.38 -9.03 -25.16
CA GLU A 188 14.05 -10.03 -24.33
C GLU A 188 13.58 -11.46 -24.63
N GLN A 189 12.28 -11.66 -24.94
CA GLN A 189 11.77 -12.96 -25.38
C GLN A 189 12.37 -13.38 -26.70
N LEU A 190 12.46 -12.45 -27.67
CA LEU A 190 13.05 -12.72 -28.97
C LEU A 190 14.57 -12.97 -28.90
N ARG A 191 15.25 -12.40 -27.91
CA ARG A 191 16.69 -12.61 -27.67
C ARG A 191 16.97 -13.85 -26.81
N GLY A 192 15.95 -14.60 -26.34
CA GLY A 192 16.13 -15.73 -25.45
C GLY A 192 16.69 -15.36 -24.06
N LYS A 193 16.53 -14.12 -23.63
CA LYS A 193 16.96 -13.65 -22.30
C LYS A 193 15.95 -14.03 -21.23
N ALA A 194 16.33 -13.87 -19.95
CA ALA A 194 15.41 -14.05 -18.84
C ALA A 194 14.19 -13.09 -18.98
N VAL A 195 12.99 -13.65 -18.81
CA VAL A 195 11.71 -12.97 -19.01
C VAL A 195 11.06 -12.74 -17.66
N ASP A 196 10.76 -11.48 -17.34
CA ASP A 196 9.98 -11.11 -16.17
C ASP A 196 8.62 -10.48 -16.54
N HIS A 197 7.88 -9.99 -15.57
CA HIS A 197 6.55 -9.40 -15.73
C HIS A 197 6.52 -8.17 -16.69
N ARG A 198 7.65 -7.50 -16.91
CA ARG A 198 7.78 -6.35 -17.84
C ARG A 198 7.67 -6.76 -19.29
N SER A 199 7.80 -8.04 -19.59
CA SER A 199 7.50 -8.57 -20.93
C SER A 199 6.01 -8.52 -21.26
N ASP A 200 5.14 -8.78 -20.27
CA ASP A 200 3.69 -8.62 -20.45
C ASP A 200 3.32 -7.14 -20.64
N ILE A 201 4.05 -6.20 -20.01
CA ILE A 201 3.89 -4.75 -20.20
C ILE A 201 4.20 -4.34 -21.64
N PHE A 202 5.24 -4.90 -22.25
CA PHE A 202 5.51 -4.69 -23.67
C PHE A 202 4.37 -5.20 -24.55
N SER A 203 3.89 -6.41 -24.27
CA SER A 203 2.80 -7.05 -25.03
C SER A 203 1.50 -6.24 -24.96
N ILE A 204 1.13 -5.73 -23.78
CA ILE A 204 -0.06 -4.86 -23.67
C ILE A 204 0.14 -3.52 -24.38
N GLY A 205 1.37 -2.96 -24.38
CA GLY A 205 1.70 -1.77 -25.16
C GLY A 205 1.44 -1.98 -26.65
N ALA A 206 1.86 -3.14 -27.22
CA ALA A 206 1.61 -3.50 -28.60
C ALA A 206 0.12 -3.71 -28.91
N ILE A 207 -0.63 -4.28 -27.96
CA ILE A 207 -2.09 -4.47 -28.07
C ILE A 207 -2.81 -3.12 -27.99
N LEU A 208 -2.45 -2.24 -27.08
CA LEU A 208 -3.02 -0.90 -26.93
C LEU A 208 -2.76 -0.06 -28.19
N TYR A 209 -1.54 -0.14 -28.74
CA TYR A 209 -1.23 0.49 -30.02
C TYR A 209 -2.19 -0.01 -31.13
N GLU A 210 -2.38 -1.33 -31.27
CA GLU A 210 -3.23 -1.89 -32.29
C GLU A 210 -4.70 -1.52 -32.09
N MET A 211 -5.18 -1.48 -30.84
CA MET A 211 -6.53 -1.02 -30.52
C MET A 211 -6.78 0.43 -30.96
N LEU A 212 -5.78 1.30 -30.80
CA LEU A 212 -5.88 2.73 -31.11
C LEU A 212 -5.62 3.01 -32.58
N ALA A 213 -4.64 2.33 -33.19
CA ALA A 213 -4.21 2.59 -34.58
C ALA A 213 -4.93 1.73 -35.63
N GLY A 214 -5.62 0.65 -35.20
CA GLY A 214 -6.22 -0.34 -36.13
C GLY A 214 -5.20 -1.17 -36.91
N ARG A 215 -3.92 -1.06 -36.59
CA ARG A 215 -2.81 -1.79 -37.19
C ARG A 215 -1.78 -2.16 -36.15
N ARG A 216 -1.00 -3.21 -36.38
CA ARG A 216 0.04 -3.66 -35.45
C ARG A 216 1.13 -2.62 -35.29
N ALA A 217 1.71 -2.54 -34.08
CA ALA A 217 2.84 -1.65 -33.75
C ALA A 217 4.11 -2.01 -34.55
N PHE A 218 4.33 -3.30 -34.77
CA PHE A 218 5.48 -3.83 -35.49
C PHE A 218 4.99 -4.76 -36.60
N ARG A 219 5.42 -4.50 -37.84
CA ARG A 219 5.04 -5.28 -39.01
C ARG A 219 6.16 -5.22 -40.07
N GLY A 220 6.64 -6.38 -40.49
CA GLY A 220 7.52 -6.54 -41.62
C GLY A 220 6.86 -7.34 -42.75
N GLU A 221 7.52 -7.41 -43.92
CA GLU A 221 7.09 -8.26 -45.04
C GLU A 221 7.32 -9.74 -44.72
N THR A 222 8.35 -10.03 -43.93
CA THR A 222 8.66 -11.37 -43.42
C THR A 222 8.60 -11.43 -41.90
N GLU A 223 8.65 -12.64 -41.35
CA GLU A 223 8.76 -12.84 -39.91
C GLU A 223 10.06 -12.26 -39.35
N VAL A 224 11.15 -12.39 -40.09
CA VAL A 224 12.47 -11.83 -39.73
C VAL A 224 12.44 -10.30 -39.72
N ASP A 225 11.75 -9.67 -40.64
CA ASP A 225 11.58 -8.21 -40.65
C ASP A 225 10.75 -7.76 -39.45
N THR A 226 9.70 -8.52 -39.10
CA THR A 226 8.90 -8.25 -37.90
C THR A 226 9.74 -8.38 -36.64
N ILE A 227 10.58 -9.42 -36.52
CA ILE A 227 11.54 -9.58 -35.40
C ILE A 227 12.49 -8.38 -35.35
N THR A 228 13.01 -7.95 -36.46
CA THR A 228 13.92 -6.81 -36.56
C THR A 228 13.23 -5.51 -36.12
N ALA A 229 11.99 -5.29 -36.54
CA ALA A 229 11.20 -4.15 -36.13
C ALA A 229 10.96 -4.15 -34.60
N VAL A 230 10.57 -5.27 -33.99
CA VAL A 230 10.43 -5.38 -32.55
C VAL A 230 11.74 -5.08 -31.82
N LEU A 231 12.87 -5.55 -32.34
CA LEU A 231 14.17 -5.41 -31.68
C LEU A 231 14.79 -4.02 -31.81
N ARG A 232 14.51 -3.27 -32.89
CA ARG A 232 15.28 -2.07 -33.24
C ARG A 232 14.45 -0.85 -33.58
N GLU A 233 13.20 -1.00 -34.06
CA GLU A 233 12.41 0.10 -34.58
C GLU A 233 11.41 0.64 -33.55
N ASP A 234 11.17 1.94 -33.58
CA ASP A 234 10.07 2.53 -32.85
C ASP A 234 8.76 2.34 -33.58
N PRO A 235 7.62 2.16 -32.87
CA PRO A 235 6.35 2.03 -33.54
C PRO A 235 6.01 3.35 -34.29
N PRO A 236 5.40 3.28 -35.47
CA PRO A 236 4.97 4.46 -36.21
C PRO A 236 4.01 5.31 -35.36
N GLU A 237 4.02 6.63 -35.57
CA GLU A 237 3.09 7.51 -34.85
C GLU A 237 1.64 7.10 -35.13
N ILE A 238 0.80 7.16 -34.10
CA ILE A 238 -0.62 6.88 -34.22
C ILE A 238 -1.22 8.10 -34.92
N GLY A 239 -1.54 7.95 -36.23
CA GLY A 239 -1.78 9.02 -37.19
C GLY A 239 -2.87 10.00 -36.76
N LEU A 240 -2.61 11.27 -37.09
CA LEU A 240 -3.47 12.42 -36.87
C LEU A 240 -4.73 12.43 -37.77
N GLU A 241 -4.81 11.58 -38.81
CA GLU A 241 -5.82 11.70 -39.87
C GLU A 241 -7.15 10.97 -39.63
N GLN A 242 -7.21 9.99 -38.72
CA GLN A 242 -8.46 9.21 -38.50
C GLN A 242 -8.86 9.01 -37.03
N SER A 243 -8.01 9.33 -36.07
CA SER A 243 -8.36 9.20 -34.65
C SER A 243 -7.60 10.26 -33.87
N GLN A 244 -8.30 11.18 -33.22
CA GLN A 244 -7.72 12.15 -32.27
C GLN A 244 -7.27 11.40 -30.99
N VAL A 245 -6.22 10.58 -31.10
CA VAL A 245 -5.63 9.94 -29.92
C VAL A 245 -4.81 11.00 -29.17
N PRO A 246 -5.18 11.36 -27.96
CA PRO A 246 -4.46 12.36 -27.19
C PRO A 246 -3.00 11.99 -26.96
N VAL A 247 -2.12 12.99 -27.02
CA VAL A 247 -0.67 12.82 -26.84
C VAL A 247 -0.31 12.02 -25.57
N PRO A 248 -0.97 12.18 -24.41
CA PRO A 248 -0.66 11.39 -23.22
C PRO A 248 -0.86 9.88 -23.41
N PHE A 249 -1.88 9.46 -24.19
CA PHE A 249 -2.05 8.01 -24.49
C PHE A 249 -0.95 7.49 -25.42
N GLN A 250 -0.50 8.30 -26.38
CA GLN A 250 0.63 7.94 -27.22
C GLN A 250 1.92 7.79 -26.41
N GLN A 251 2.12 8.62 -25.39
CA GLN A 251 3.25 8.53 -24.46
C GLN A 251 3.22 7.24 -23.64
N ILE A 252 2.05 6.83 -23.12
CA ILE A 252 1.91 5.55 -22.42
C ILE A 252 2.28 4.39 -23.34
N VAL A 253 1.77 4.38 -24.58
CA VAL A 253 2.09 3.33 -25.55
C VAL A 253 3.59 3.27 -25.82
N ARG A 254 4.24 4.42 -26.05
CA ARG A 254 5.69 4.48 -26.27
C ARG A 254 6.45 3.95 -25.06
N HIS A 255 6.05 4.35 -23.87
CA HIS A 255 6.70 3.91 -22.63
C HIS A 255 6.57 2.39 -22.39
N CYS A 256 5.44 1.78 -22.74
CA CYS A 256 5.31 0.32 -22.72
C CYS A 256 6.22 -0.36 -23.75
N LEU A 257 6.45 0.26 -24.92
CA LEU A 257 7.18 -0.32 -26.06
C LEU A 257 8.68 -0.02 -26.06
N GLU A 258 9.23 0.55 -24.98
CA GLU A 258 10.67 0.70 -24.79
C GLU A 258 11.40 -0.64 -24.94
N LYS A 259 12.56 -0.61 -25.59
CA LYS A 259 13.29 -1.84 -25.94
C LYS A 259 13.96 -2.47 -24.72
N GLU A 260 14.39 -1.65 -23.77
CA GLU A 260 15.01 -2.06 -22.51
C GLU A 260 13.93 -2.18 -21.42
N PRO A 261 13.80 -3.33 -20.76
CA PRO A 261 12.79 -3.51 -19.70
C PRO A 261 12.86 -2.45 -18.60
N GLU A 262 14.06 -1.97 -18.28
CA GLU A 262 14.31 -0.95 -17.24
C GLU A 262 13.71 0.42 -17.57
N LYS A 263 13.46 0.68 -18.85
CA LYS A 263 12.87 1.94 -19.34
C LYS A 263 11.37 1.88 -19.51
N ARG A 264 10.72 0.72 -19.27
CA ARG A 264 9.27 0.55 -19.31
C ARG A 264 8.63 0.89 -17.96
N PHE A 265 7.31 0.85 -17.89
CA PHE A 265 6.64 0.74 -16.59
C PHE A 265 7.20 -0.45 -15.82
N GLN A 266 7.50 -0.26 -14.55
CA GLN A 266 8.14 -1.31 -13.76
C GLN A 266 7.14 -2.30 -13.16
N SER A 267 5.85 -1.98 -13.17
CA SER A 267 4.78 -2.91 -12.80
C SER A 267 3.51 -2.70 -13.63
N ALA A 268 2.64 -3.71 -13.68
CA ALA A 268 1.32 -3.56 -14.26
C ALA A 268 0.47 -2.53 -13.49
N ARG A 269 0.73 -2.33 -12.18
CA ARG A 269 0.07 -1.30 -11.36
C ARG A 269 0.41 0.11 -11.84
N ASP A 270 1.67 0.38 -12.17
CA ASP A 270 2.10 1.70 -12.68
C ASP A 270 1.43 2.02 -14.03
N LEU A 271 1.32 1.02 -14.90
CA LEU A 271 0.61 1.15 -16.17
C LEU A 271 -0.90 1.38 -15.95
N GLY A 272 -1.51 0.64 -15.04
CA GLY A 272 -2.92 0.81 -14.65
C GLY A 272 -3.19 2.22 -14.17
N PHE A 273 -2.38 2.70 -13.26
CA PHE A 273 -2.45 4.06 -12.74
C PHE A 273 -2.35 5.13 -13.85
N ALA A 274 -1.39 4.99 -14.76
CA ALA A 274 -1.23 5.94 -15.88
C ALA A 274 -2.47 5.97 -16.79
N LEU A 275 -3.07 4.81 -17.07
CA LEU A 275 -4.30 4.69 -17.88
C LEU A 275 -5.52 5.26 -17.17
N GLU A 276 -5.72 4.98 -15.88
CA GLU A 276 -6.84 5.49 -15.08
C GLU A 276 -6.80 7.00 -14.94
N THR A 277 -5.63 7.56 -14.69
CA THR A 277 -5.42 9.01 -14.60
C THR A 277 -5.90 9.72 -15.87
N LEU A 278 -5.59 9.16 -17.04
CA LEU A 278 -6.01 9.74 -18.32
C LEU A 278 -7.50 9.46 -18.65
N ALA A 279 -8.05 8.35 -18.19
CA ALA A 279 -9.48 8.04 -18.38
C ALA A 279 -10.37 9.02 -17.60
N ASN A 280 -9.98 9.33 -16.37
CA ASN A 280 -10.75 10.20 -15.46
C ASN A 280 -10.64 11.70 -15.81
N ALA A 281 -9.57 12.12 -16.46
CA ALA A 281 -9.41 13.53 -16.91
C ALA A 281 -10.46 14.02 -17.93
N ARG A 282 -11.35 13.14 -18.43
CA ARG A 282 -12.37 13.45 -19.46
C ARG A 282 -13.82 13.30 -19.01
N GLY A 283 -14.11 13.13 -17.74
CA GLY A 283 -15.48 12.90 -17.20
C GLY A 283 -16.40 14.12 -17.11
N GLY A 284 -16.19 15.18 -17.88
CA GLY A 284 -17.10 16.32 -18.02
C GLY A 284 -18.19 16.01 -19.05
N ARG A 285 -19.40 15.74 -18.60
CA ARG A 285 -20.59 15.59 -19.46
C ARG A 285 -20.91 16.90 -20.17
N THR A 286 -20.78 16.92 -21.50
CA THR A 286 -21.47 17.90 -22.37
C THR A 286 -22.75 17.27 -22.89
N THR A 287 -23.88 17.68 -22.34
CA THR A 287 -25.21 17.43 -22.90
C THR A 287 -25.42 18.37 -24.09
N VAL A 288 -25.45 17.81 -25.29
CA VAL A 288 -25.83 18.52 -26.51
C VAL A 288 -27.36 18.55 -26.61
N LEU A 289 -27.96 19.72 -26.43
CA LEU A 289 -29.34 19.99 -26.77
C LEU A 289 -29.40 20.42 -28.23
N GLY A 290 -30.24 19.73 -29.04
CA GLY A 290 -30.47 20.04 -30.42
C GLY A 290 -31.32 21.32 -30.62
N PRO A 291 -31.19 22.01 -31.75
CA PRO A 291 -31.77 23.33 -31.95
C PRO A 291 -33.22 23.30 -32.36
N PRO A 292 -34.07 24.25 -31.89
CA PRO A 292 -35.40 24.47 -32.44
C PRO A 292 -35.34 25.38 -33.67
N LYS A 293 -36.14 25.04 -34.68
CA LYS A 293 -36.32 25.88 -35.91
C LYS A 293 -37.19 27.09 -35.60
N LEU A 294 -36.72 28.29 -35.85
CA LEU A 294 -37.50 29.53 -35.90
C LEU A 294 -37.20 30.34 -37.15
N ARG A 295 -38.29 30.93 -37.69
CA ARG A 295 -38.33 31.70 -38.93
C ARG A 295 -37.76 33.13 -38.76
N ALA A 296 -37.22 33.64 -39.86
CA ALA A 296 -36.43 34.87 -39.94
C ALA A 296 -37.22 36.17 -39.82
N ASN A 297 -36.62 37.15 -39.04
CA ASN A 297 -36.75 38.58 -39.28
C ASN A 297 -35.35 39.20 -39.05
N VAL A 298 -34.88 40.00 -40.02
CA VAL A 298 -33.47 40.26 -40.28
C VAL A 298 -32.81 41.39 -39.46
N LEU A 299 -33.57 42.26 -38.78
CA LEU A 299 -32.99 43.45 -38.14
C LEU A 299 -32.53 43.27 -36.68
N PRO A 300 -33.03 42.33 -35.87
CA PRO A 300 -32.42 42.02 -34.58
C PRO A 300 -31.14 41.22 -34.68
N TRP A 301 -30.87 40.61 -35.86
CA TRP A 301 -29.75 39.66 -36.03
C TRP A 301 -28.39 40.33 -36.19
N ALA A 302 -28.29 41.58 -36.60
CA ALA A 302 -27.02 42.32 -36.69
C ALA A 302 -26.46 42.63 -35.29
N VAL A 303 -27.31 43.05 -34.35
CA VAL A 303 -26.94 43.32 -32.95
C VAL A 303 -26.66 41.98 -32.19
N ALA A 304 -27.47 40.98 -32.44
CA ALA A 304 -27.25 39.65 -31.91
C ALA A 304 -25.98 39.00 -32.47
N GLY A 305 -25.61 39.27 -33.72
CA GLY A 305 -24.37 38.80 -34.32
C GLY A 305 -23.11 39.42 -33.69
N VAL A 306 -23.14 40.73 -33.41
CA VAL A 306 -22.04 41.41 -32.74
C VAL A 306 -21.91 40.99 -31.27
N LEU A 307 -23.03 40.82 -30.59
CA LEU A 307 -23.03 40.25 -29.23
C LEU A 307 -22.61 38.79 -29.21
N LEU A 308 -22.99 37.95 -30.19
CA LEU A 308 -22.55 36.58 -30.32
C LEU A 308 -21.06 36.50 -30.64
N ILE A 309 -20.55 37.37 -31.51
CA ILE A 309 -19.11 37.44 -31.79
C ILE A 309 -18.34 37.90 -30.57
N ALA A 310 -18.85 38.87 -29.83
CA ALA A 310 -18.22 39.34 -28.55
C ALA A 310 -18.31 38.25 -27.46
N THR A 311 -19.44 37.52 -27.36
CA THR A 311 -19.55 36.41 -26.40
C THR A 311 -18.76 35.19 -26.85
N LEU A 312 -18.65 34.88 -28.13
CA LEU A 312 -17.79 33.85 -28.67
C LEU A 312 -16.29 34.24 -28.54
N TRP A 313 -15.95 35.51 -28.65
CA TRP A 313 -14.60 36.01 -28.44
C TRP A 313 -14.22 36.02 -26.93
N LEU A 314 -15.16 36.39 -26.05
CA LEU A 314 -15.01 36.28 -24.59
C LEU A 314 -14.98 34.79 -24.16
N ALA A 315 -15.86 33.97 -24.71
CA ALA A 315 -15.85 32.52 -24.46
C ALA A 315 -14.61 31.84 -25.05
N GLY A 316 -14.13 32.29 -26.21
CA GLY A 316 -12.87 31.84 -26.79
C GLY A 316 -11.65 32.26 -25.97
N ARG A 317 -11.68 33.46 -25.37
CA ARG A 317 -10.65 33.89 -24.39
C ARG A 317 -10.71 33.07 -23.08
N GLN A 318 -11.92 32.72 -22.64
CA GLN A 318 -12.10 31.88 -21.45
C GLN A 318 -11.79 30.41 -21.73
N ALA A 319 -12.01 29.91 -22.96
CA ALA A 319 -11.65 28.57 -23.41
C ALA A 319 -10.15 28.42 -23.75
N GLN A 320 -9.42 29.52 -23.96
CA GLN A 320 -7.96 29.53 -24.12
C GLN A 320 -7.18 29.56 -22.80
N GLN A 321 -7.84 29.68 -21.67
CA GLN A 321 -7.28 29.27 -20.40
C GLN A 321 -7.39 27.74 -20.34
N THR A 322 -6.61 27.04 -21.16
CA THR A 322 -6.28 25.65 -20.90
C THR A 322 -5.59 25.64 -19.55
N THR A 323 -6.30 25.19 -18.50
CA THR A 323 -5.64 24.85 -17.23
C THR A 323 -4.52 23.89 -17.60
N PRO A 324 -3.26 24.26 -17.39
CA PRO A 324 -2.14 23.36 -17.71
C PRO A 324 -2.36 22.06 -16.95
N SER A 325 -2.25 20.93 -17.64
CA SER A 325 -2.29 19.63 -16.97
C SER A 325 -1.18 19.58 -15.94
N PRO A 326 -1.43 19.08 -14.72
CA PRO A 326 -0.38 18.97 -13.71
C PRO A 326 0.86 18.27 -14.28
N ALA A 327 2.02 18.86 -14.10
CA ALA A 327 3.28 18.27 -14.49
C ALA A 327 3.98 17.72 -13.25
N TYR A 328 4.49 16.48 -13.36
CA TYR A 328 5.14 15.75 -12.28
C TYR A 328 6.63 15.62 -12.59
N ARG A 329 7.48 15.99 -11.64
CA ARG A 329 8.91 15.77 -11.73
C ARG A 329 9.37 14.95 -10.53
N ARG A 330 9.79 13.72 -10.77
CA ARG A 330 10.38 12.85 -9.76
C ARG A 330 11.75 13.36 -9.34
N LEU A 331 12.02 13.38 -8.03
CA LEU A 331 13.27 13.86 -7.45
C LEU A 331 14.13 12.74 -6.85
N THR A 332 13.53 11.64 -6.37
CA THR A 332 14.27 10.56 -5.70
C THR A 332 14.10 9.23 -6.44
N PHE A 333 15.16 8.41 -6.46
CA PHE A 333 15.22 7.15 -7.22
C PHE A 333 15.70 5.96 -6.38
N ASP A 334 16.22 6.21 -5.18
CA ASP A 334 16.66 5.18 -4.24
C ASP A 334 15.49 4.53 -3.52
N GLU A 335 15.68 3.29 -3.03
CA GLU A 335 14.67 2.57 -2.25
C GLU A 335 14.82 2.88 -0.76
N GLY A 336 13.76 3.31 -0.13
CA GLY A 336 13.72 3.60 1.30
C GLY A 336 12.68 4.63 1.69
N THR A 337 12.84 5.18 2.90
CA THR A 337 11.89 6.08 3.53
C THR A 337 12.33 7.53 3.43
N LEU A 338 11.41 8.40 3.00
CA LEU A 338 11.55 9.85 3.11
C LEU A 338 10.81 10.32 4.36
N TYR A 339 11.47 11.09 5.21
CA TYR A 339 10.91 11.58 6.46
C TYR A 339 10.42 13.02 6.37
N SER A 340 11.05 13.84 5.53
CA SER A 340 10.68 15.24 5.37
C SER A 340 11.30 15.82 4.12
N ALA A 341 10.69 16.86 3.55
CA ALA A 341 11.28 17.61 2.44
C ALA A 341 10.80 19.06 2.45
N ARG A 342 11.69 20.01 2.11
CA ARG A 342 11.40 21.44 2.05
C ARG A 342 12.09 22.06 0.86
N PHE A 343 11.44 23.05 0.26
CA PHE A 343 12.10 23.92 -0.70
C PHE A 343 13.15 24.80 -0.01
N THR A 344 14.25 25.07 -0.69
CA THR A 344 15.20 26.11 -0.28
C THR A 344 14.58 27.51 -0.39
N PRO A 345 15.10 28.56 0.29
CA PRO A 345 14.51 29.89 0.27
C PRO A 345 14.38 30.53 -1.12
N ASP A 346 15.19 30.10 -2.08
CA ASP A 346 15.12 30.52 -3.49
C ASP A 346 14.18 29.65 -4.34
N TYR A 347 13.58 28.62 -3.74
CA TYR A 347 12.67 27.65 -4.38
C TYR A 347 13.27 26.91 -5.60
N ARG A 348 14.62 26.91 -5.75
CA ARG A 348 15.31 26.20 -6.85
C ARG A 348 15.79 24.82 -6.48
N SER A 349 16.07 24.59 -5.22
CA SER A 349 16.54 23.32 -4.70
C SER A 349 15.58 22.76 -3.64
N VAL A 350 15.75 21.52 -3.30
CA VAL A 350 14.98 20.82 -2.25
C VAL A 350 15.98 20.20 -1.29
N VAL A 351 15.74 20.40 0.01
CA VAL A 351 16.43 19.66 1.07
C VAL A 351 15.46 18.64 1.64
N TYR A 352 15.93 17.42 1.83
CA TYR A 352 15.09 16.34 2.36
C TYR A 352 15.88 15.39 3.26
N GLY A 353 15.17 14.82 4.24
CA GLY A 353 15.67 13.77 5.12
C GLY A 353 15.21 12.40 4.64
N ALA A 354 16.11 11.46 4.47
CA ALA A 354 15.76 10.12 4.01
C ALA A 354 16.73 9.04 4.51
N ALA A 355 16.20 7.81 4.63
CA ALA A 355 16.94 6.59 4.93
C ALA A 355 16.91 5.67 3.71
N TRP A 356 17.92 5.77 2.85
CA TRP A 356 18.00 5.01 1.60
C TRP A 356 18.75 3.70 1.74
N ASN A 357 18.23 2.63 1.11
CA ASN A 357 18.92 1.33 1.01
C ASN A 357 19.29 0.73 2.37
N GLY A 358 18.49 0.96 3.41
CA GLY A 358 18.72 0.50 4.77
C GLY A 358 19.85 1.23 5.52
N LYS A 359 20.32 2.37 5.00
CA LYS A 359 21.26 3.24 5.71
C LYS A 359 20.52 4.11 6.73
N PRO A 360 21.22 4.62 7.76
CA PRO A 360 20.63 5.58 8.68
C PRO A 360 20.11 6.83 8.00
N LEU A 361 19.17 7.53 8.66
CA LEU A 361 18.64 8.81 8.21
C LEU A 361 19.75 9.84 7.96
N GLN A 362 19.73 10.46 6.79
CA GLN A 362 20.64 11.52 6.37
C GLN A 362 19.87 12.62 5.65
N LEU A 363 20.41 13.83 5.70
CA LEU A 363 19.89 14.95 4.92
C LEU A 363 20.58 15.02 3.55
N PHE A 364 19.78 15.30 2.54
CA PHE A 364 20.22 15.46 1.15
C PHE A 364 19.74 16.81 0.60
N SER A 365 20.48 17.35 -0.36
CA SER A 365 20.05 18.51 -1.14
C SER A 365 20.10 18.20 -2.63
N THR A 366 19.04 18.54 -3.35
CA THR A 366 19.06 18.58 -4.82
C THR A 366 19.67 19.88 -5.30
N VAL A 367 20.38 19.86 -6.42
CA VAL A 367 20.98 21.07 -7.00
C VAL A 367 20.17 21.48 -8.24
N GLY A 368 19.35 22.49 -8.11
CA GLY A 368 18.53 23.06 -9.21
C GLY A 368 17.71 21.99 -9.93
N ASP A 369 17.82 21.93 -11.26
CA ASP A 369 17.13 20.96 -12.11
C ASP A 369 17.86 19.60 -12.21
N SER A 370 18.97 19.43 -11.49
CA SER A 370 19.72 18.16 -11.46
C SER A 370 18.91 17.08 -10.74
N LEU A 371 18.94 15.86 -11.27
CA LEU A 371 18.41 14.66 -10.61
C LEU A 371 19.39 14.10 -9.55
N LEU A 372 20.57 14.72 -9.38
CA LEU A 372 21.56 14.28 -8.41
C LEU A 372 21.32 14.95 -7.06
N SER A 373 21.20 14.14 -6.04
CA SER A 373 21.12 14.59 -4.64
C SER A 373 22.48 14.43 -3.96
N GLN A 374 22.88 15.43 -3.17
CA GLN A 374 24.14 15.42 -2.41
C GLN A 374 23.85 15.36 -0.92
N PRO A 375 24.55 14.52 -0.13
CA PRO A 375 24.40 14.48 1.32
C PRO A 375 24.95 15.77 1.96
N LEU A 376 24.25 16.28 2.96
CA LEU A 376 24.64 17.51 3.71
C LEU A 376 25.57 17.22 4.90
N ASN A 377 26.09 15.99 5.07
CA ASN A 377 26.97 15.57 6.16
C ASN A 377 26.44 15.90 7.58
N LEU A 378 25.13 15.90 7.75
CA LEU A 378 24.44 16.04 9.02
C LEU A 378 23.87 14.65 9.37
N ALA A 379 24.59 13.88 10.17
CA ALA A 379 24.19 12.55 10.57
C ALA A 379 23.12 12.61 11.67
N ASP A 380 22.20 11.63 11.68
CA ASP A 380 21.16 11.46 12.69
C ASP A 380 20.31 12.73 12.91
N ALA A 381 20.01 13.42 11.81
CA ALA A 381 19.24 14.64 11.80
C ALA A 381 18.07 14.53 10.82
N ASN A 382 16.87 14.94 11.24
CA ASN A 382 15.72 15.12 10.35
C ASN A 382 15.40 16.62 10.20
N LEU A 383 14.94 17.00 9.00
CA LEU A 383 14.61 18.38 8.68
C LEU A 383 13.18 18.71 9.12
N LEU A 384 12.98 19.78 9.88
CA LEU A 384 11.66 20.30 10.22
C LEU A 384 11.27 21.45 9.30
N ALA A 385 12.11 22.46 9.19
CA ALA A 385 11.85 23.66 8.40
C ALA A 385 13.13 24.34 7.93
N ILE A 386 13.02 25.22 6.93
CA ILE A 386 14.11 26.08 6.45
C ILE A 386 13.67 27.54 6.56
N SER A 387 14.48 28.39 7.23
CA SER A 387 14.20 29.82 7.35
C SER A 387 14.46 30.55 6.04
N ARG A 388 13.91 31.73 5.89
CA ARG A 388 14.19 32.65 4.74
C ARG A 388 15.68 33.04 4.61
N SER A 389 16.43 32.99 5.71
CA SER A 389 17.87 33.26 5.73
C SER A 389 18.73 32.01 5.43
N GLY A 390 18.13 30.85 5.21
CA GLY A 390 18.86 29.60 4.98
C GLY A 390 19.35 28.91 6.25
N GLU A 391 18.68 29.07 7.38
CA GLU A 391 18.89 28.26 8.56
C GLU A 391 17.94 27.07 8.58
N LEU A 392 18.46 25.90 8.91
CA LEU A 392 17.72 24.66 9.09
C LEU A 392 17.23 24.57 10.54
N ALA A 393 15.97 24.21 10.75
CA ALA A 393 15.48 23.66 12.00
C ALA A 393 15.50 22.13 11.87
N LEU A 394 16.18 21.46 12.79
CA LEU A 394 16.45 20.04 12.77
C LEU A 394 15.96 19.37 14.05
N VAL A 395 15.56 18.10 13.94
CA VAL A 395 15.48 17.19 15.08
C VAL A 395 16.70 16.27 15.02
N LEU A 396 17.50 16.28 16.08
CA LEU A 396 18.63 15.38 16.28
C LEU A 396 18.21 14.21 17.15
N HIS A 397 18.83 13.02 16.91
CA HIS A 397 18.57 11.80 17.67
C HIS A 397 17.08 11.44 17.76
N GLY A 398 16.34 11.75 16.68
CA GLY A 398 14.91 11.52 16.62
C GLY A 398 14.56 10.03 16.66
N ALA A 399 13.68 9.65 17.60
CA ALA A 399 13.08 8.32 17.64
C ALA A 399 11.69 8.36 16.98
N HIS A 400 11.44 7.45 16.04
CA HIS A 400 10.10 7.23 15.48
C HIS A 400 9.40 6.14 16.28
N MET A 401 8.19 6.42 16.78
CA MET A 401 7.57 5.57 17.78
C MET A 401 6.38 4.74 17.27
N SER A 402 5.73 5.14 16.19
CA SER A 402 4.57 4.44 15.63
C SER A 402 4.43 4.68 14.14
N HIS A 403 4.25 5.92 13.72
CA HIS A 403 4.17 6.37 12.34
C HIS A 403 5.34 7.28 12.01
N LEU A 404 5.56 7.61 10.74
CA LEU A 404 6.64 8.52 10.31
C LEU A 404 6.55 9.88 10.99
N GLU A 405 5.34 10.36 11.21
CA GLU A 405 5.02 11.68 11.73
C GLU A 405 5.31 11.81 13.24
N ILE A 406 5.32 10.69 13.97
CA ILE A 406 5.54 10.69 15.42
C ILE A 406 7.02 10.55 15.72
N GLN A 407 7.74 11.64 15.52
CA GLN A 407 9.15 11.75 15.92
C GLN A 407 9.28 12.60 17.19
N GLN A 408 10.32 12.35 17.98
CA GLN A 408 10.67 13.15 19.15
C GLN A 408 12.18 13.14 19.32
N GLY A 409 12.78 14.31 19.51
CA GLY A 409 14.23 14.43 19.68
C GLY A 409 14.64 15.86 20.06
N THR A 410 15.92 16.17 19.93
CA THR A 410 16.47 17.49 20.27
C THR A 410 16.39 18.44 19.10
N LEU A 411 15.68 19.58 19.28
CA LEU A 411 15.65 20.67 18.30
C LEU A 411 17.04 21.31 18.20
N ALA A 412 17.53 21.48 17.00
CA ALA A 412 18.77 22.16 16.71
C ALA A 412 18.64 23.10 15.49
N ARG A 413 19.55 24.08 15.40
CA ARG A 413 19.71 24.99 14.26
C ARG A 413 21.04 24.72 13.58
N ALA A 414 21.05 24.73 12.24
CA ALA A 414 22.28 24.64 11.44
C ALA A 414 22.18 25.52 10.19
N PRO A 415 23.26 26.11 9.68
CA PRO A 415 23.25 26.80 8.38
C PRO A 415 23.07 25.77 7.24
N LEU A 416 22.27 26.11 6.23
CA LEU A 416 22.11 25.31 5.01
C LEU A 416 23.45 25.13 4.26
N ALA A 417 24.33 26.11 4.36
CA ALA A 417 25.68 26.08 3.76
C ALA A 417 26.65 25.09 4.46
N GLY A 418 26.22 24.44 5.52
CA GLY A 418 27.02 23.51 6.34
C GLY A 418 27.47 24.14 7.66
N GLY A 419 27.80 23.29 8.62
CA GLY A 419 28.22 23.68 9.98
C GLY A 419 27.67 22.68 11.01
N SER A 420 28.21 22.73 12.23
CA SER A 420 27.73 21.89 13.33
C SER A 420 26.37 22.40 13.83
N PRO A 421 25.40 21.50 14.04
CA PRO A 421 24.12 21.87 14.64
C PRO A 421 24.30 22.44 16.05
N ARG A 422 23.51 23.46 16.38
CA ARG A 422 23.42 24.01 17.73
C ARG A 422 22.10 23.59 18.34
N GLU A 423 22.16 22.80 19.40
CA GLU A 423 21.00 22.35 20.15
C GLU A 423 20.30 23.51 20.89
N LEU A 424 18.97 23.43 20.98
CA LEU A 424 18.13 24.49 21.56
C LEU A 424 17.18 23.94 22.63
N LEU A 425 16.47 22.84 22.37
CA LEU A 425 15.42 22.32 23.22
C LEU A 425 15.27 20.80 23.02
N GLU A 426 15.15 20.04 24.10
CA GLU A 426 14.85 18.61 24.06
C GLU A 426 13.38 18.35 23.82
N ASP A 427 13.01 17.12 23.49
CA ASP A 427 11.64 16.63 23.37
C ASP A 427 10.74 17.39 22.38
N VAL A 428 11.34 17.88 21.29
CA VAL A 428 10.61 18.57 20.22
C VAL A 428 10.18 17.56 19.14
N ARG A 429 8.95 17.72 18.65
CA ARG A 429 8.35 16.94 17.58
C ARG A 429 8.33 17.66 16.25
N TRP A 430 7.90 18.92 16.23
CA TRP A 430 7.77 19.76 15.04
C TRP A 430 8.25 21.17 15.29
N ALA A 431 8.71 21.83 14.23
CA ALA A 431 9.03 23.26 14.26
C ALA A 431 8.80 23.89 12.89
N ASP A 432 8.50 25.21 12.92
CA ASP A 432 8.46 26.06 11.73
C ASP A 432 9.04 27.44 12.03
N TRP A 433 9.51 28.13 10.98
CA TRP A 433 10.15 29.43 11.11
C TRP A 433 9.17 30.58 10.91
N GLY A 434 9.17 31.52 11.83
CA GLY A 434 8.59 32.84 11.62
C GLY A 434 9.46 33.71 10.75
N PRO A 435 8.90 34.79 10.17
CA PRO A 435 9.63 35.70 9.26
C PRO A 435 10.77 36.44 9.93
N ASN A 436 10.72 36.63 11.24
CA ASN A 436 11.74 37.33 12.04
C ASN A 436 12.84 36.37 12.53
N GLY A 437 12.84 35.10 12.11
CA GLY A 437 13.82 34.12 12.56
C GLY A 437 13.52 33.52 13.94
N GLU A 438 12.29 33.66 14.42
CA GLU A 438 11.77 33.01 15.62
C GLU A 438 11.19 31.66 15.23
N LEU A 439 11.24 30.67 16.14
CA LEU A 439 10.70 29.33 15.94
C LEU A 439 9.37 29.15 16.66
N ALA A 440 8.38 28.63 15.94
CA ALA A 440 7.24 27.96 16.52
C ALA A 440 7.56 26.47 16.65
N VAL A 441 7.26 25.86 17.80
CA VAL A 441 7.61 24.48 18.08
C VAL A 441 6.44 23.70 18.66
N VAL A 442 6.42 22.41 18.39
CA VAL A 442 5.62 21.44 19.14
C VAL A 442 6.56 20.75 20.13
N HIS A 443 6.43 21.11 21.38
CA HIS A 443 7.25 20.62 22.47
C HIS A 443 6.46 19.62 23.33
N HIS A 444 6.99 18.41 23.51
CA HIS A 444 6.38 17.39 24.35
C HIS A 444 6.86 17.53 25.78
N ALA A 445 6.04 18.08 26.67
CA ALA A 445 6.41 18.29 28.06
C ALA A 445 5.29 17.85 29.00
N GLU A 446 5.65 17.24 30.14
CA GLU A 446 4.70 16.73 31.14
C GLU A 446 3.65 15.76 30.56
N GLY A 447 4.03 14.96 29.54
CA GLY A 447 3.18 14.00 28.87
C GLY A 447 2.15 14.58 27.91
N ARG A 448 2.29 15.86 27.50
CA ARG A 448 1.40 16.56 26.56
C ARG A 448 2.17 17.35 25.54
N ASP A 449 1.59 17.52 24.36
CA ASP A 449 2.13 18.38 23.32
C ASP A 449 1.66 19.83 23.51
N ARG A 450 2.62 20.76 23.40
CA ARG A 450 2.42 22.22 23.51
C ARG A 450 2.88 22.87 22.22
N ILE A 451 2.13 23.89 21.76
CA ILE A 451 2.63 24.83 20.75
C ILE A 451 3.20 26.02 21.47
N GLU A 452 4.49 26.28 21.24
CA GLU A 452 5.18 27.44 21.76
C GLU A 452 5.58 28.39 20.61
N TYR A 453 5.29 29.69 20.77
CA TYR A 453 5.73 30.73 19.85
C TYR A 453 5.72 32.11 20.50
N PRO A 454 6.85 32.84 20.53
CA PRO A 454 8.20 32.31 20.28
C PRO A 454 8.58 31.22 21.33
N LEU A 455 9.73 30.61 21.12
CA LEU A 455 10.22 29.53 21.99
C LEU A 455 10.13 29.93 23.49
N GLY A 456 9.52 29.05 24.29
CA GLY A 456 9.26 29.29 25.71
C GLY A 456 7.92 29.99 26.03
N HIS A 457 7.19 30.48 25.02
CA HIS A 457 5.86 31.08 25.23
C HIS A 457 4.76 30.12 24.73
N ILE A 458 4.06 29.47 25.66
CA ILE A 458 3.03 28.48 25.37
C ILE A 458 1.77 29.18 24.89
N LEU A 459 1.33 28.86 23.66
CA LEU A 459 0.07 29.33 23.07
C LEU A 459 -1.06 28.32 23.23
N TYR A 460 -0.75 27.02 23.10
CA TYR A 460 -1.76 25.96 23.10
C TYR A 460 -1.21 24.68 23.73
N GLN A 461 -2.09 23.86 24.30
CA GLN A 461 -1.77 22.53 24.80
C GLN A 461 -2.84 21.54 24.35
N SER A 462 -2.44 20.42 23.71
CA SER A 462 -3.34 19.37 23.27
C SER A 462 -3.56 18.32 24.36
N ASN A 463 -4.72 17.66 24.33
CA ASN A 463 -4.97 16.43 25.09
C ASN A 463 -4.53 15.16 24.32
N GLY A 464 -4.29 15.27 23.02
CA GLY A 464 -3.72 14.24 22.16
C GLY A 464 -2.30 14.59 21.75
N TRP A 465 -2.01 14.57 20.45
CA TRP A 465 -0.70 15.00 19.91
C TRP A 465 -0.86 15.95 18.74
N ILE A 466 0.20 16.66 18.36
CA ILE A 466 0.21 17.72 17.35
C ILE A 466 1.27 17.44 16.32
N SER A 467 0.91 17.59 15.02
CA SER A 467 1.84 17.50 13.92
C SER A 467 1.74 18.71 12.95
N HIS A 468 2.68 18.80 12.02
CA HIS A 468 2.66 19.68 10.85
C HIS A 468 2.33 21.15 11.13
N ILE A 469 2.96 21.71 12.18
CA ILE A 469 2.82 23.14 12.48
C ILE A 469 3.38 24.00 11.32
N ARG A 470 2.61 25.04 10.91
CA ARG A 470 2.99 25.98 9.84
C ARG A 470 2.53 27.40 10.19
N LEU A 471 3.47 28.33 10.23
CA LEU A 471 3.13 29.74 10.31
C LEU A 471 2.57 30.25 8.98
N SER A 472 1.56 31.11 9.04
CA SER A 472 1.04 31.80 7.86
C SER A 472 2.12 32.67 7.19
N PRO A 473 2.05 32.93 5.89
CA PRO A 473 3.00 33.81 5.20
C PRO A 473 3.12 35.21 5.83
N GLN A 474 2.06 35.66 6.50
CA GLN A 474 1.99 36.94 7.23
C GLN A 474 2.45 36.79 8.69
N ALA A 475 2.66 35.58 9.18
CA ALA A 475 3.03 35.27 10.56
C ALA A 475 2.03 35.75 11.62
N ASP A 476 0.77 35.87 11.27
CA ASP A 476 -0.34 36.25 12.17
C ASP A 476 -1.13 35.08 12.70
N ARG A 477 -0.95 33.90 12.12
CA ARG A 477 -1.68 32.65 12.45
C ARG A 477 -0.78 31.43 12.32
N ILE A 478 -1.16 30.36 13.01
CA ILE A 478 -0.50 29.06 12.99
C ILE A 478 -1.52 28.00 12.57
N ALA A 479 -1.25 27.28 11.48
CA ALA A 479 -1.99 26.09 11.09
C ALA A 479 -1.30 24.84 11.62
N PHE A 480 -2.06 23.84 12.07
CA PHE A 480 -1.52 22.58 12.57
C PHE A 480 -2.55 21.44 12.47
N ILE A 481 -2.07 20.22 12.58
CA ILE A 481 -2.93 19.05 12.69
C ILE A 481 -2.99 18.64 14.16
N ASN A 482 -4.22 18.53 14.70
CA ASN A 482 -4.47 18.06 16.06
C ASN A 482 -5.03 16.64 16.00
N HIS A 483 -4.35 15.69 16.63
CA HIS A 483 -4.72 14.28 16.70
C HIS A 483 -5.30 13.95 18.07
N PRO A 484 -6.59 13.54 18.16
CA PRO A 484 -7.24 13.29 19.43
C PRO A 484 -6.69 12.11 20.22
N SER A 485 -6.16 11.10 19.52
CA SER A 485 -5.66 9.86 20.11
C SER A 485 -4.16 9.72 19.88
N MET A 486 -3.41 9.44 20.94
CA MET A 486 -1.98 9.12 20.83
C MET A 486 -1.78 7.86 19.98
N TRP A 487 -0.78 7.87 19.12
CA TRP A 487 -0.40 6.77 18.22
C TRP A 487 -1.40 6.47 17.07
N ASP A 488 -2.31 7.40 16.79
CA ASP A 488 -3.31 7.30 15.74
C ASP A 488 -3.15 8.51 14.81
N ASP A 489 -3.15 8.34 13.50
CA ASP A 489 -3.01 9.39 12.50
C ASP A 489 -4.33 10.07 12.12
N ARG A 490 -5.45 9.64 12.75
CA ARG A 490 -6.71 10.40 12.68
C ARG A 490 -6.53 11.79 13.26
N GLY A 491 -7.10 12.79 12.59
CA GLY A 491 -6.90 14.15 13.06
C GLY A 491 -7.76 15.20 12.39
N LEU A 492 -7.59 16.42 12.85
CA LEU A 492 -8.32 17.61 12.42
C LEU A 492 -7.34 18.71 12.04
N VAL A 493 -7.62 19.43 10.96
CA VAL A 493 -6.85 20.65 10.62
C VAL A 493 -7.39 21.80 11.47
N CYS A 494 -6.48 22.44 12.20
CA CYS A 494 -6.76 23.54 13.10
C CYS A 494 -6.01 24.82 12.69
N LEU A 495 -6.61 25.95 12.98
CA LEU A 495 -6.03 27.28 12.79
C LEU A 495 -6.06 28.03 14.11
N MET A 496 -4.92 28.60 14.52
CA MET A 496 -4.75 29.32 15.77
C MET A 496 -4.23 30.72 15.50
N ASP A 497 -4.75 31.72 16.23
CA ASP A 497 -4.16 33.06 16.28
C ASP A 497 -3.00 33.11 17.30
N LEU A 498 -2.24 34.21 17.30
CA LEU A 498 -1.12 34.37 18.23
C LEU A 498 -1.54 34.68 19.68
N ALA A 499 -2.84 34.82 19.95
CA ALA A 499 -3.40 34.88 21.30
C ALA A 499 -3.77 33.47 21.85
N GLY A 500 -3.59 32.42 21.05
CA GLY A 500 -3.88 31.05 21.43
C GLY A 500 -5.32 30.59 21.19
N HIS A 501 -6.16 31.35 20.48
CA HIS A 501 -7.52 30.94 20.16
C HIS A 501 -7.49 29.97 18.96
N VAL A 502 -7.92 28.75 19.19
CA VAL A 502 -7.94 27.68 18.19
C VAL A 502 -9.32 27.56 17.56
N ASN A 503 -9.35 27.55 16.23
CA ASN A 503 -10.51 27.23 15.40
C ASN A 503 -10.26 25.92 14.66
N THR A 504 -11.13 24.91 14.87
CA THR A 504 -11.10 23.66 14.10
C THR A 504 -11.75 23.88 12.74
N LEU A 505 -11.00 23.68 11.66
CA LEU A 505 -11.45 23.94 10.30
C LEU A 505 -12.11 22.73 9.61
N THR A 506 -11.79 21.51 10.03
CA THR A 506 -12.30 20.31 9.38
C THR A 506 -12.99 19.37 10.35
N GLN A 507 -13.76 18.43 9.83
CA GLN A 507 -14.13 17.21 10.56
C GLN A 507 -12.89 16.35 10.82
N GLU A 508 -13.02 15.34 11.65
CA GLU A 508 -11.99 14.33 11.86
C GLU A 508 -11.85 13.46 10.61
N TRP A 509 -10.61 13.29 10.15
CA TRP A 509 -10.23 12.42 9.04
C TRP A 509 -9.67 11.11 9.59
N ASP A 510 -9.91 9.99 8.90
CA ASP A 510 -9.36 8.68 9.29
C ASP A 510 -7.83 8.65 9.18
N SER A 511 -7.26 9.41 8.26
CA SER A 511 -5.82 9.65 8.14
C SER A 511 -5.59 11.06 7.64
N VAL A 512 -4.73 11.83 8.31
CA VAL A 512 -4.32 13.19 7.88
C VAL A 512 -2.84 13.40 8.11
N ASP A 513 -2.12 13.79 7.04
CA ASP A 513 -0.67 13.96 7.08
C ASP A 513 -0.23 15.00 6.04
N GLY A 514 0.73 15.87 6.40
CA GLY A 514 1.22 16.92 5.52
C GLY A 514 0.31 18.15 5.44
N LEU A 515 0.91 19.33 5.68
CA LEU A 515 0.21 20.60 5.70
C LEU A 515 1.11 21.71 5.17
N ALA A 516 0.56 22.61 4.33
CA ALA A 516 1.23 23.80 3.85
C ALA A 516 0.21 24.92 3.58
N TRP A 517 0.66 26.17 3.66
CA TRP A 517 -0.13 27.31 3.20
C TRP A 517 -0.05 27.44 1.68
N ASN A 518 -1.15 27.85 1.05
CA ASN A 518 -1.08 28.31 -0.32
C ASN A 518 -0.34 29.67 -0.41
N SER A 519 0.04 30.05 -1.62
CA SER A 519 0.89 31.23 -1.86
C SER A 519 0.30 32.56 -1.36
N ASP A 520 -1.02 32.73 -1.33
CA ASP A 520 -1.70 33.92 -0.89
C ASP A 520 -2.11 33.91 0.60
N GLY A 521 -1.86 32.81 1.30
CA GLY A 521 -2.16 32.64 2.73
C GLY A 521 -3.64 32.58 3.07
N LYS A 522 -4.52 32.28 2.10
CA LYS A 522 -5.97 32.18 2.30
C LYS A 522 -6.46 30.76 2.54
N GLU A 523 -5.78 29.79 1.98
CA GLU A 523 -6.10 28.38 2.11
C GLU A 523 -4.94 27.61 2.77
N ILE A 524 -5.29 26.61 3.54
CA ILE A 524 -4.39 25.61 4.06
C ILE A 524 -4.58 24.35 3.21
N TRP A 525 -3.51 23.89 2.57
CA TRP A 525 -3.49 22.67 1.81
C TRP A 525 -2.97 21.54 2.68
N PHE A 526 -3.62 20.37 2.59
CA PHE A 526 -3.28 19.22 3.41
C PHE A 526 -3.61 17.93 2.68
N THR A 527 -3.03 16.82 3.11
CA THR A 527 -3.35 15.50 2.59
C THR A 527 -4.14 14.70 3.61
N ALA A 528 -5.27 14.11 3.20
CA ALA A 528 -6.13 13.34 4.08
C ALA A 528 -6.94 12.27 3.35
N ALA A 529 -7.40 11.27 4.12
CA ALA A 529 -8.30 10.21 3.69
C ALA A 529 -9.56 10.16 4.58
N GLU A 530 -10.72 9.96 3.97
CA GLU A 530 -11.99 9.74 4.68
C GLU A 530 -12.10 8.30 5.19
N ASN A 531 -11.42 7.36 4.52
CA ASN A 531 -11.37 5.95 4.87
C ASN A 531 -9.98 5.40 4.50
N GLY A 532 -9.35 4.69 5.43
CA GLY A 532 -8.03 4.08 5.22
C GLY A 532 -6.90 5.09 5.05
N TYR A 533 -5.86 4.71 4.30
CA TYR A 533 -4.59 5.44 4.19
C TYR A 533 -4.35 6.10 2.82
N THR A 534 -5.29 5.98 1.89
CA THR A 534 -5.18 6.56 0.55
C THR A 534 -5.51 8.04 0.59
N ARG A 535 -4.53 8.85 1.02
CA ARG A 535 -4.69 10.30 1.22
C ARG A 535 -4.71 11.04 -0.12
N GLY A 536 -5.69 11.94 -0.30
CA GLY A 536 -5.76 12.90 -1.38
C GLY A 536 -5.32 14.30 -0.93
N LEU A 537 -5.01 15.20 -1.88
CA LEU A 537 -4.72 16.59 -1.62
C LEU A 537 -6.02 17.40 -1.54
N LEU A 538 -6.23 18.07 -0.43
CA LEU A 538 -7.38 18.92 -0.13
C LEU A 538 -6.92 20.33 0.24
N ALA A 539 -7.83 21.28 0.20
CA ALA A 539 -7.64 22.63 0.68
C ALA A 539 -8.80 23.04 1.57
N VAL A 540 -8.53 23.82 2.61
CA VAL A 540 -9.53 24.40 3.49
C VAL A 540 -9.25 25.89 3.68
N ASP A 541 -10.29 26.71 3.61
CA ASP A 541 -10.20 28.14 3.93
C ASP A 541 -10.48 28.42 5.41
N SER A 542 -10.29 29.67 5.84
CA SER A 542 -10.51 30.07 7.24
C SER A 542 -11.98 29.99 7.70
N SER A 543 -12.93 29.80 6.79
CA SER A 543 -14.35 29.56 7.11
C SER A 543 -14.66 28.06 7.34
N GLY A 544 -13.71 27.16 7.10
CA GLY A 544 -13.88 25.72 7.21
C GLY A 544 -14.43 25.07 5.92
N LYS A 545 -14.46 25.77 4.80
CA LYS A 545 -14.90 25.21 3.52
C LYS A 545 -13.79 24.36 2.92
N VAL A 546 -14.00 23.05 2.89
CA VAL A 546 -13.07 22.08 2.31
C VAL A 546 -13.36 21.86 0.81
N ARG A 547 -12.32 21.76 -0.01
CA ARG A 547 -12.38 21.34 -1.41
C ARG A 547 -11.31 20.29 -1.71
N THR A 548 -11.62 19.35 -2.57
CA THR A 548 -10.62 18.44 -3.12
C THR A 548 -9.82 19.15 -4.21
N VAL A 549 -8.50 19.15 -4.09
CA VAL A 549 -7.59 19.68 -5.11
C VAL A 549 -7.20 18.56 -6.07
N PHE A 550 -6.79 17.41 -5.50
CA PHE A 550 -6.30 16.30 -6.30
C PHE A 550 -6.41 14.98 -5.53
N LYS A 551 -6.79 13.88 -6.20
CA LYS A 551 -6.81 12.52 -5.62
C LYS A 551 -6.08 11.55 -6.53
N ILE A 552 -5.28 10.67 -5.93
CA ILE A 552 -4.60 9.54 -6.58
C ILE A 552 -4.84 8.28 -5.74
N PRO A 553 -4.85 7.10 -6.33
CA PRO A 553 -4.96 5.84 -5.59
C PRO A 553 -3.59 5.41 -5.01
N ALA A 554 -2.99 6.28 -4.20
CA ALA A 554 -1.73 6.03 -3.50
C ALA A 554 -1.68 6.90 -2.24
N GLY A 555 -0.94 6.50 -1.23
CA GLY A 555 -0.64 7.35 -0.08
C GLY A 555 0.13 8.58 -0.54
N MET A 556 -0.42 9.77 -0.32
CA MET A 556 0.23 11.04 -0.66
C MET A 556 0.45 11.86 0.62
N THR A 557 1.65 12.41 0.79
CA THR A 557 1.96 13.36 1.86
C THR A 557 2.44 14.67 1.27
N LEU A 558 1.79 15.78 1.64
CA LEU A 558 2.20 17.13 1.26
C LEU A 558 3.38 17.56 2.13
N GLN A 559 4.56 17.71 1.53
CA GLN A 559 5.78 18.07 2.22
C GLN A 559 5.96 19.59 2.32
N ASP A 560 5.70 20.32 1.23
CA ASP A 560 5.88 21.77 1.17
C ASP A 560 5.16 22.38 -0.04
N ALA A 561 4.98 23.72 -0.03
CA ALA A 561 4.40 24.48 -1.13
C ALA A 561 5.24 25.73 -1.44
N ALA A 562 5.52 25.95 -2.73
CA ALA A 562 6.23 27.12 -3.20
C ALA A 562 5.26 28.25 -3.60
N PRO A 563 5.66 29.54 -3.52
CA PRO A 563 4.81 30.67 -3.88
C PRO A 563 4.38 30.70 -5.34
N ASP A 564 5.08 30.00 -6.23
CA ASP A 564 4.73 29.87 -7.66
C ASP A 564 3.71 28.76 -7.93
N GLY A 565 3.15 28.14 -6.88
CA GLY A 565 2.13 27.09 -6.97
C GLY A 565 2.72 25.68 -7.18
N ARG A 566 4.05 25.51 -7.15
CA ARG A 566 4.65 24.15 -7.12
C ARG A 566 4.46 23.54 -5.73
N LEU A 567 4.15 22.26 -5.72
CA LEU A 567 4.03 21.47 -4.51
C LEU A 567 5.13 20.41 -4.46
N LEU A 568 5.62 20.17 -3.26
CA LEU A 568 6.52 19.09 -2.95
C LEU A 568 5.70 17.99 -2.24
N VAL A 569 5.61 16.81 -2.85
CA VAL A 569 4.81 15.70 -2.31
C VAL A 569 5.62 14.43 -2.31
N SER A 570 5.44 13.59 -1.29
CA SER A 570 5.86 12.20 -1.33
C SER A 570 4.69 11.31 -1.71
N LEU A 571 5.00 10.23 -2.43
CA LEU A 571 4.12 9.09 -2.60
C LEU A 571 4.70 7.95 -1.79
N ASP A 572 3.92 7.47 -0.83
CA ASP A 572 4.35 6.55 0.19
C ASP A 572 3.60 5.22 0.04
N ALA A 573 4.37 4.14 -0.15
CA ALA A 573 3.87 2.78 -0.11
C ALA A 573 4.16 2.22 1.28
N GLU A 574 3.15 2.23 2.13
CA GLU A 574 3.22 1.85 3.53
C GLU A 574 2.75 0.42 3.72
N ARG A 575 3.41 -0.32 4.59
CA ARG A 575 2.94 -1.63 5.04
C ARG A 575 3.44 -1.98 6.43
N LEU A 576 2.63 -2.70 7.17
CA LEU A 576 2.99 -3.35 8.42
C LEU A 576 3.09 -4.86 8.15
N ALA A 577 4.29 -5.32 7.89
CA ALA A 577 4.57 -6.71 7.53
C ALA A 577 4.96 -7.53 8.75
N MET A 578 4.81 -8.84 8.68
CA MET A 578 5.09 -9.75 9.80
C MET A 578 6.20 -10.75 9.46
N ALA A 579 7.10 -10.99 10.41
CA ALA A 579 8.15 -11.97 10.29
C ALA A 579 8.30 -12.84 11.54
N THR A 580 8.87 -14.03 11.38
CA THR A 580 9.35 -14.87 12.48
C THR A 580 10.86 -14.98 12.46
N SER A 581 11.45 -15.14 13.63
CA SER A 581 12.87 -15.41 13.80
C SER A 581 13.10 -16.54 14.80
N THR A 582 14.14 -17.34 14.54
CA THR A 582 14.61 -18.35 15.51
C THR A 582 15.66 -17.74 16.43
N SER A 583 15.95 -18.40 17.55
CA SER A 583 17.08 -18.03 18.43
C SER A 583 18.45 -18.06 17.73
N LYS A 584 18.54 -18.65 16.54
CA LYS A 584 19.74 -18.65 15.67
C LYS A 584 19.76 -17.47 14.69
N GLY A 585 18.75 -16.58 14.72
CA GLY A 585 18.64 -15.41 13.84
C GLY A 585 18.11 -15.70 12.44
N GLU A 586 17.62 -16.93 12.17
CA GLU A 586 16.98 -17.24 10.88
C GLU A 586 15.61 -16.55 10.81
N THR A 587 15.45 -15.62 9.88
CA THR A 587 14.22 -14.81 9.71
C THR A 587 13.44 -15.24 8.48
N VAL A 588 12.13 -15.40 8.63
CA VAL A 588 11.18 -15.73 7.57
C VAL A 588 10.01 -14.72 7.59
N ASN A 589 9.71 -14.14 6.43
CA ASN A 589 8.51 -13.31 6.27
C ASN A 589 7.27 -14.21 6.26
N ILE A 590 6.28 -13.87 7.09
CA ILE A 590 5.00 -14.58 7.22
C ILE A 590 3.80 -13.65 7.04
N SER A 591 3.98 -12.49 6.42
CA SER A 591 2.85 -11.57 6.12
C SER A 591 1.80 -12.23 5.25
N TRP A 592 0.55 -11.86 5.46
CA TRP A 592 -0.58 -12.24 4.62
C TRP A 592 -1.06 -11.07 3.76
N HIS A 593 -1.32 -9.94 4.40
CA HIS A 593 -1.71 -8.69 3.76
C HIS A 593 -0.70 -7.56 4.05
N ASP A 594 -1.08 -6.33 3.76
CA ASP A 594 -0.19 -5.17 3.92
C ASP A 594 -0.20 -4.61 5.36
N TRP A 595 -1.13 -5.04 6.22
CA TRP A 595 -1.25 -4.59 7.62
C TRP A 595 -1.52 -5.76 8.56
N ASP A 596 -0.47 -6.54 8.83
CA ASP A 596 -0.48 -7.70 9.72
C ASP A 596 0.21 -7.37 11.05
N VAL A 597 -0.53 -7.46 12.15
CA VAL A 597 -0.06 -7.14 13.51
C VAL A 597 0.08 -8.42 14.33
N ALA A 598 1.30 -8.84 14.64
CA ALA A 598 1.56 -10.00 15.51
C ALA A 598 1.03 -9.73 16.91
N LYS A 599 0.27 -10.66 17.50
CA LYS A 599 -0.35 -10.49 18.81
C LYS A 599 0.07 -11.55 19.82
N ASP A 600 0.24 -12.79 19.37
CA ASP A 600 0.65 -13.88 20.26
C ASP A 600 1.31 -15.00 19.44
N ILE A 601 2.03 -15.87 20.12
CA ILE A 601 2.66 -17.07 19.54
C ILE A 601 2.24 -18.29 20.35
N SER A 602 1.88 -19.38 19.65
CA SER A 602 1.48 -20.62 20.32
C SER A 602 2.58 -21.17 21.22
N SER A 603 2.22 -21.89 22.26
CA SER A 603 3.16 -22.45 23.25
C SER A 603 4.23 -23.36 22.62
N ASP A 604 3.92 -24.00 21.49
CA ASP A 604 4.85 -24.81 20.70
C ASP A 604 5.70 -23.97 19.71
N GLY A 605 5.48 -22.65 19.66
CA GLY A 605 6.16 -21.73 18.75
C GLY A 605 5.87 -21.96 17.26
N GLN A 606 4.87 -22.76 16.90
CA GLN A 606 4.60 -23.14 15.51
C GLN A 606 3.52 -22.29 14.82
N SER A 607 2.77 -21.49 15.57
CA SER A 607 1.69 -20.66 15.04
C SER A 607 1.73 -19.27 15.64
N VAL A 608 1.44 -18.26 14.84
CA VAL A 608 1.33 -16.85 15.24
C VAL A 608 -0.12 -16.41 15.10
N LEU A 609 -0.68 -15.92 16.18
CA LEU A 609 -1.95 -15.18 16.18
C LEU A 609 -1.66 -13.76 15.77
N PHE A 610 -2.43 -13.22 14.85
CA PHE A 610 -2.25 -11.87 14.36
C PHE A 610 -3.59 -11.21 14.02
N GLU A 611 -3.53 -9.93 13.89
CA GLU A 611 -4.62 -9.07 13.47
C GLU A 611 -4.35 -8.58 12.05
N ASP A 612 -5.32 -8.74 11.16
CA ASP A 612 -5.30 -8.12 9.84
C ASP A 612 -6.08 -6.80 9.93
N ALA A 613 -5.37 -5.71 9.73
CA ALA A 613 -5.88 -4.35 9.72
C ALA A 613 -5.84 -3.71 8.33
N SER A 614 -5.68 -4.52 7.26
CA SER A 614 -5.65 -4.07 5.87
C SER A 614 -7.01 -3.53 5.40
N GLU A 615 -7.03 -2.81 4.27
CA GLU A 615 -8.28 -2.35 3.64
C GLU A 615 -9.21 -3.51 3.21
N ALA A 616 -8.69 -4.74 3.13
CA ALA A 616 -9.48 -5.95 2.85
C ALA A 616 -10.21 -6.48 4.09
N ALA A 617 -9.83 -6.04 5.28
CA ALA A 617 -10.45 -6.44 6.55
C ALA A 617 -11.77 -5.69 6.77
N PRO A 618 -12.69 -6.26 7.62
CA PRO A 618 -13.84 -5.51 8.10
C PRO A 618 -13.43 -4.23 8.85
N PRO A 619 -14.30 -3.23 8.99
CA PRO A 619 -14.01 -2.00 9.74
C PRO A 619 -13.54 -2.24 11.19
N SER A 620 -13.77 -3.44 11.74
CA SER A 620 -13.39 -3.85 13.11
C SER A 620 -12.14 -4.71 13.16
N TYR A 621 -11.36 -4.79 12.08
CA TYR A 621 -10.21 -5.70 11.89
C TYR A 621 -10.63 -7.19 11.80
N SER A 622 -9.68 -8.08 11.48
CA SER A 622 -9.86 -9.53 11.48
C SER A 622 -8.83 -10.23 12.36
N VAL A 623 -9.26 -11.23 13.09
CA VAL A 623 -8.39 -12.14 13.85
C VAL A 623 -8.02 -13.33 12.97
N ALA A 624 -6.74 -13.61 12.83
CA ALA A 624 -6.25 -14.73 12.04
C ALA A 624 -5.08 -15.45 12.74
N ILE A 625 -4.87 -16.70 12.37
CA ILE A 625 -3.75 -17.49 12.85
C ILE A 625 -3.00 -18.10 11.66
N ARG A 626 -1.69 -18.13 11.73
CA ARG A 626 -0.82 -18.66 10.69
C ARG A 626 0.29 -19.52 11.27
N ARG A 627 0.54 -20.67 10.63
CA ARG A 627 1.72 -21.47 10.95
C ARG A 627 2.98 -20.85 10.34
N ILE A 628 4.10 -21.02 11.05
CA ILE A 628 5.39 -20.46 10.60
C ILE A 628 6.00 -21.24 9.42
N ASP A 629 5.45 -22.41 9.07
CA ASP A 629 5.90 -23.24 7.95
C ASP A 629 5.45 -22.72 6.57
N GLY A 630 4.75 -21.59 6.53
CA GLY A 630 4.30 -20.93 5.31
C GLY A 630 2.95 -21.40 4.78
N THR A 631 2.24 -22.28 5.51
CA THR A 631 0.86 -22.62 5.16
C THR A 631 -0.04 -21.37 5.14
N PRO A 632 -1.10 -21.35 4.31
CA PRO A 632 -2.04 -20.22 4.29
C PRO A 632 -2.60 -19.94 5.68
N PRO A 633 -2.82 -18.68 6.03
CA PRO A 633 -3.46 -18.32 7.29
C PRO A 633 -4.92 -18.77 7.33
N ILE A 634 -5.43 -18.91 8.54
CA ILE A 634 -6.84 -19.20 8.81
C ILE A 634 -7.43 -17.95 9.46
N GLN A 635 -8.39 -17.32 8.81
CA GLN A 635 -9.18 -16.25 9.40
C GLN A 635 -10.16 -16.87 10.39
N LEU A 636 -10.14 -16.39 11.63
CA LEU A 636 -11.00 -16.89 12.72
C LEU A 636 -12.29 -16.09 12.81
N GLY A 637 -12.21 -14.75 12.64
CA GLY A 637 -13.37 -13.87 12.69
C GLY A 637 -13.00 -12.40 12.84
N ASP A 638 -14.00 -11.56 13.13
CA ASP A 638 -13.85 -10.11 13.23
C ASP A 638 -13.31 -9.68 14.60
N GLY A 639 -12.67 -8.51 14.65
CA GLY A 639 -12.19 -7.83 15.84
C GLY A 639 -10.68 -7.78 15.96
N SER A 640 -10.19 -7.09 16.98
CA SER A 640 -8.77 -7.02 17.33
C SER A 640 -8.34 -8.28 18.09
N ALA A 641 -7.24 -8.89 17.70
CA ALA A 641 -6.73 -10.10 18.31
C ALA A 641 -6.13 -9.81 19.71
N GLY A 642 -6.50 -10.62 20.69
CA GLY A 642 -5.86 -10.69 22.00
C GLY A 642 -4.83 -11.84 22.06
N GLY A 643 -4.89 -12.69 23.09
CA GLY A 643 -4.00 -13.84 23.27
C GLY A 643 -4.65 -15.18 22.97
N LEU A 644 -3.82 -16.20 22.89
CA LEU A 644 -4.20 -17.61 22.77
C LEU A 644 -4.52 -18.22 24.15
N SER A 645 -5.46 -19.16 24.19
CA SER A 645 -5.69 -19.95 25.41
C SER A 645 -4.50 -20.85 25.73
N PRO A 646 -4.26 -21.19 27.01
CA PRO A 646 -3.14 -22.05 27.40
C PRO A 646 -3.15 -23.45 26.74
N ASP A 647 -4.33 -23.96 26.39
CA ASP A 647 -4.51 -25.22 25.69
C ASP A 647 -4.43 -25.09 24.15
N GLY A 648 -4.22 -23.86 23.63
CA GLY A 648 -4.08 -23.57 22.21
C GLY A 648 -5.36 -23.73 21.40
N LYS A 649 -6.54 -23.79 22.04
CA LYS A 649 -7.82 -24.04 21.34
C LYS A 649 -8.65 -22.82 21.05
N TRP A 650 -8.36 -21.70 21.72
CA TRP A 650 -9.15 -20.47 21.62
C TRP A 650 -8.26 -19.26 21.39
N ALA A 651 -8.76 -18.30 20.64
CA ALA A 651 -8.19 -16.97 20.47
C ALA A 651 -9.16 -15.91 20.97
N ILE A 652 -8.69 -14.93 21.72
CA ILE A 652 -9.48 -13.78 22.15
C ILE A 652 -9.62 -12.80 20.98
N SER A 653 -10.82 -12.31 20.77
CA SER A 653 -11.13 -11.19 19.89
C SER A 653 -11.87 -10.09 20.65
N ILE A 654 -11.49 -8.85 20.41
CA ILE A 654 -12.12 -7.67 21.00
C ILE A 654 -12.62 -6.74 19.91
N ILE A 655 -13.92 -6.46 19.90
CA ILE A 655 -14.48 -5.36 19.14
C ILE A 655 -14.63 -4.17 20.11
N THR A 656 -13.85 -3.13 19.88
CA THR A 656 -13.83 -1.91 20.69
C THR A 656 -15.11 -1.11 20.47
N GLY A 657 -15.50 -0.31 21.45
CA GLY A 657 -16.63 0.59 21.31
C GLY A 657 -17.54 0.61 22.53
N SER A 658 -18.71 1.22 22.34
CA SER A 658 -19.76 1.35 23.33
C SER A 658 -21.12 0.96 22.72
N PRO A 659 -21.66 -0.27 22.96
CA PRO A 659 -21.03 -1.34 23.72
C PRO A 659 -19.93 -2.06 22.90
N GLY A 660 -18.83 -2.41 23.56
CA GLY A 660 -17.81 -3.29 23.00
C GLY A 660 -18.22 -4.77 23.15
N ARG A 661 -17.49 -5.66 22.45
CA ARG A 661 -17.75 -7.12 22.48
C ARG A 661 -16.46 -7.90 22.62
N VAL A 662 -16.47 -8.93 23.46
CA VAL A 662 -15.39 -9.91 23.58
C VAL A 662 -15.88 -11.26 23.06
N THR A 663 -15.15 -11.85 22.12
CA THR A 663 -15.47 -13.13 21.50
C THR A 663 -14.27 -14.07 21.60
N LEU A 664 -14.51 -15.32 21.89
CA LEU A 664 -13.52 -16.40 21.77
C LEU A 664 -13.76 -17.15 20.45
N TYR A 665 -12.76 -17.17 19.59
CA TYR A 665 -12.80 -17.95 18.35
C TYR A 665 -12.08 -19.27 18.54
N PRO A 666 -12.66 -20.42 18.11
CA PRO A 666 -12.00 -21.71 18.18
C PRO A 666 -10.87 -21.78 17.12
N ILE A 667 -9.72 -22.35 17.52
CA ILE A 667 -8.62 -22.71 16.62
C ILE A 667 -8.84 -24.13 16.16
N GLY A 668 -9.73 -24.32 15.19
CA GLY A 668 -10.18 -25.60 14.70
C GLY A 668 -11.69 -25.72 14.68
N PRO A 669 -12.24 -26.95 14.58
CA PRO A 669 -13.69 -27.14 14.57
C PRO A 669 -14.35 -26.66 15.86
N GLY A 670 -15.37 -25.82 15.76
CA GLY A 670 -16.10 -25.28 16.91
C GLY A 670 -16.90 -24.03 16.55
N GLU A 671 -17.72 -23.55 17.48
CA GLU A 671 -18.51 -22.33 17.31
C GLU A 671 -17.92 -21.20 18.13
N PRO A 672 -17.91 -19.95 17.61
CA PRO A 672 -17.49 -18.77 18.34
C PRO A 672 -18.35 -18.57 19.62
N ARG A 673 -17.69 -18.11 20.69
CA ARG A 673 -18.35 -17.87 21.96
C ARG A 673 -18.21 -16.40 22.38
N THR A 674 -19.30 -15.67 22.45
CA THR A 674 -19.32 -14.30 22.97
C THR A 674 -19.40 -14.31 24.51
N ILE A 675 -18.49 -13.61 25.17
CA ILE A 675 -18.49 -13.44 26.63
C ILE A 675 -19.49 -12.34 26.97
N PRO A 676 -20.44 -12.57 27.93
CA PRO A 676 -21.46 -11.61 28.28
C PRO A 676 -20.91 -10.52 29.22
N VAL A 677 -19.97 -9.72 28.74
CA VAL A 677 -19.41 -8.60 29.52
C VAL A 677 -20.43 -7.50 29.68
N THR A 678 -20.73 -7.15 30.93
CA THR A 678 -21.68 -6.07 31.28
C THR A 678 -21.07 -5.12 32.33
N GLY A 679 -21.50 -3.85 32.32
CA GLY A 679 -21.06 -2.86 33.33
C GLY A 679 -19.91 -1.95 32.83
N LEU A 680 -19.32 -2.21 31.64
CA LEU A 680 -18.40 -1.29 31.04
C LEU A 680 -19.14 -0.35 30.07
N GLU A 681 -18.78 0.92 30.13
CA GLU A 681 -19.21 1.92 29.15
C GLU A 681 -18.50 1.68 27.81
N ARG A 682 -17.20 1.37 27.89
CA ARG A 682 -16.37 1.12 26.68
C ARG A 682 -15.35 0.03 26.95
N ILE A 683 -15.13 -0.82 25.94
CA ILE A 683 -14.00 -1.75 25.90
C ILE A 683 -12.95 -1.15 24.96
N HIS A 684 -11.71 -1.09 25.43
CA HIS A 684 -10.58 -0.51 24.71
C HIS A 684 -9.70 -1.60 24.11
N ASN A 685 -9.03 -1.27 23.01
CA ASN A 685 -7.97 -2.11 22.48
C ASN A 685 -6.80 -2.20 23.47
N GLY A 686 -6.05 -3.28 23.41
CA GLY A 686 -4.87 -3.50 24.27
C GLY A 686 -4.57 -4.97 24.47
N SER A 687 -3.54 -5.24 25.25
CA SER A 687 -3.15 -6.61 25.60
C SER A 687 -4.25 -7.31 26.38
N SER A 688 -4.71 -8.44 25.89
CA SER A 688 -5.69 -9.30 26.54
C SER A 688 -5.16 -10.72 26.55
N HIS A 689 -5.07 -11.32 27.74
CA HIS A 689 -4.45 -12.63 27.91
C HIS A 689 -5.36 -13.55 28.73
N PHE A 690 -5.28 -14.84 28.48
CA PHE A 690 -5.84 -15.85 29.35
C PHE A 690 -4.99 -16.00 30.63
N LEU A 691 -5.65 -16.29 31.71
CA LEU A 691 -5.00 -16.88 32.88
C LEU A 691 -4.71 -18.37 32.65
N ALA A 692 -3.81 -18.96 33.42
CA ALA A 692 -3.42 -20.36 33.29
C ALA A 692 -4.59 -21.36 33.45
N ASP A 693 -5.68 -20.96 34.12
CA ASP A 693 -6.88 -21.77 34.25
C ASP A 693 -7.73 -21.89 32.97
N GLY A 694 -7.45 -21.04 31.97
CA GLY A 694 -8.22 -20.96 30.72
C GLY A 694 -9.66 -20.50 30.89
N LYS A 695 -10.06 -20.08 32.10
CA LYS A 695 -11.42 -19.65 32.44
C LYS A 695 -11.56 -18.16 32.69
N ARG A 696 -10.46 -17.47 32.83
CA ARG A 696 -10.41 -16.03 33.07
C ARG A 696 -9.51 -15.36 32.06
N ILE A 697 -9.87 -14.15 31.66
CA ILE A 697 -9.09 -13.32 30.74
C ILE A 697 -8.90 -11.92 31.31
N THR A 698 -7.91 -11.19 30.83
CA THR A 698 -7.75 -9.75 31.08
C THR A 698 -8.30 -8.94 29.91
N ILE A 699 -8.95 -7.80 30.19
CA ILE A 699 -9.35 -6.81 29.19
C ILE A 699 -9.14 -5.39 29.73
N ASN A 700 -9.04 -4.40 28.85
CA ASN A 700 -9.03 -2.99 29.22
C ASN A 700 -10.38 -2.35 28.93
N GLY A 701 -10.89 -1.55 29.88
CA GLY A 701 -12.18 -0.89 29.74
C GLY A 701 -12.39 0.19 30.80
N ASN A 702 -13.51 0.88 30.74
CA ASN A 702 -13.94 1.84 31.74
C ASN A 702 -15.42 1.65 32.07
N GLU A 703 -15.76 1.77 33.36
CA GLU A 703 -17.13 1.90 33.86
C GLU A 703 -17.61 3.34 33.60
N PRO A 704 -18.95 3.59 33.54
CA PRO A 704 -19.48 4.93 33.37
C PRO A 704 -18.93 5.92 34.39
N GLY A 705 -18.34 7.01 33.92
CA GLY A 705 -17.79 8.07 34.77
C GLY A 705 -16.42 7.76 35.39
N HIS A 706 -15.82 6.63 35.10
CA HIS A 706 -14.51 6.21 35.58
C HIS A 706 -13.44 6.18 34.46
N GLY A 707 -12.19 6.29 34.87
CA GLY A 707 -11.03 6.17 33.98
C GLY A 707 -10.83 4.73 33.51
N VAL A 708 -10.10 4.56 32.39
CA VAL A 708 -9.74 3.24 31.83
C VAL A 708 -8.84 2.48 32.81
N ARG A 709 -9.06 1.16 32.96
CA ARG A 709 -8.23 0.24 33.74
C ARG A 709 -8.28 -1.19 33.20
N CYS A 710 -7.43 -2.06 33.71
CA CYS A 710 -7.45 -3.48 33.44
C CYS A 710 -8.44 -4.22 34.35
N TYR A 711 -9.24 -5.11 33.75
CA TYR A 711 -10.21 -5.97 34.44
C TYR A 711 -9.87 -7.44 34.21
N LEU A 712 -10.16 -8.25 35.23
CA LEU A 712 -10.27 -9.70 35.12
C LEU A 712 -11.73 -10.05 34.78
N VAL A 713 -11.92 -10.90 33.75
CA VAL A 713 -13.23 -11.34 33.28
C VAL A 713 -13.32 -12.84 33.40
N ASP A 714 -14.36 -13.34 34.02
CA ASP A 714 -14.72 -14.76 34.00
C ASP A 714 -15.38 -15.09 32.66
N VAL A 715 -14.85 -16.06 31.93
CA VAL A 715 -15.25 -16.39 30.56
C VAL A 715 -16.69 -16.93 30.50
N ASP A 716 -17.12 -17.66 31.54
CA ASP A 716 -18.45 -18.29 31.56
C ASP A 716 -19.55 -17.32 31.95
N THR A 717 -19.27 -16.46 32.92
CA THR A 717 -20.27 -15.57 33.53
C THR A 717 -20.19 -14.13 33.06
N GLY A 718 -19.08 -13.71 32.49
CA GLY A 718 -18.78 -12.32 32.12
C GLY A 718 -18.53 -11.41 33.36
N LYS A 719 -18.39 -11.99 34.56
CA LYS A 719 -18.15 -11.22 35.77
C LYS A 719 -16.84 -10.46 35.68
N LEU A 720 -16.93 -9.15 35.94
CA LEU A 720 -15.78 -8.24 35.97
C LEU A 720 -15.21 -8.11 37.39
N THR A 721 -13.89 -8.03 37.48
CA THR A 721 -13.15 -7.69 38.70
C THR A 721 -12.04 -6.71 38.31
N PRO A 722 -12.02 -5.47 38.88
CA PRO A 722 -10.92 -4.53 38.60
C PRO A 722 -9.60 -5.09 39.11
N LEU A 723 -8.56 -5.04 38.28
CA LEU A 723 -7.20 -5.51 38.58
C LEU A 723 -6.24 -4.36 38.88
N THR A 724 -6.41 -3.23 38.23
CA THR A 724 -5.50 -2.08 38.34
C THR A 724 -6.27 -0.83 38.79
N PRO A 725 -5.58 0.17 39.36
CA PRO A 725 -6.13 1.51 39.49
C PRO A 725 -6.53 2.12 38.15
N GLU A 726 -7.33 3.16 38.19
CA GLU A 726 -7.67 3.95 37.01
C GLU A 726 -6.41 4.58 36.34
N GLY A 727 -6.39 4.65 35.05
CA GLY A 727 -5.26 5.11 34.24
C GLY A 727 -4.19 4.05 34.00
N ILE A 728 -4.31 2.85 34.61
CA ILE A 728 -3.37 1.75 34.43
C ILE A 728 -3.95 0.69 33.50
N THR A 729 -3.33 0.48 32.35
CA THR A 729 -3.77 -0.45 31.32
C THR A 729 -2.71 -1.50 31.00
N GLY A 730 -3.06 -2.48 30.18
CA GLY A 730 -2.20 -3.61 29.84
C GLY A 730 -2.59 -4.84 30.68
N GLY A 731 -1.68 -5.76 30.84
CA GLY A 731 -1.94 -6.95 31.66
C GLY A 731 -1.26 -8.21 31.12
N LEU A 732 0.08 -8.19 31.00
CA LEU A 732 0.85 -9.39 30.72
C LEU A 732 0.79 -10.32 31.93
N VAL A 733 -0.01 -11.39 31.84
CA VAL A 733 -0.30 -12.31 32.95
C VAL A 733 0.88 -13.24 33.20
N SER A 734 1.27 -13.41 34.48
CA SER A 734 2.30 -14.39 34.81
C SER A 734 1.79 -15.83 34.60
N PRO A 735 2.70 -16.78 34.25
CA PRO A 735 2.33 -18.19 34.04
C PRO A 735 1.62 -18.86 35.21
N ASP A 736 1.91 -18.43 36.44
CA ASP A 736 1.26 -18.90 37.68
C ASP A 736 -0.06 -18.21 37.97
N SER A 737 -0.47 -17.24 37.16
CA SER A 737 -1.69 -16.42 37.36
C SER A 737 -1.76 -15.68 38.69
N GLN A 738 -0.61 -15.33 39.30
CA GLN A 738 -0.58 -14.58 40.55
C GLN A 738 -0.32 -13.09 40.33
N SER A 739 0.27 -12.72 39.19
CA SER A 739 0.70 -11.36 38.88
C SER A 739 0.38 -10.94 37.47
N ILE A 740 0.25 -9.64 37.26
CA ILE A 740 0.24 -9.03 35.94
C ILE A 740 1.27 -7.90 35.87
N ILE A 741 1.83 -7.68 34.71
CA ILE A 741 2.59 -6.48 34.42
C ILE A 741 1.71 -5.52 33.63
N ALA A 742 1.49 -4.34 34.17
CA ALA A 742 0.69 -3.30 33.56
C ALA A 742 1.44 -1.96 33.54
N ASN A 743 1.07 -1.06 32.63
CA ASN A 743 1.79 0.18 32.43
C ASN A 743 1.14 1.34 33.21
N ASN A 744 1.96 2.00 34.00
CA ASN A 744 1.64 3.29 34.60
C ASN A 744 2.29 4.40 33.74
N GLY A 745 1.58 4.86 32.75
CA GLY A 745 2.18 5.71 31.72
C GLY A 745 3.19 4.93 30.87
N LEU A 746 4.47 5.34 30.91
CA LEU A 746 5.55 4.68 30.13
C LEU A 746 6.32 3.63 30.93
N THR A 747 6.06 3.46 32.26
CA THR A 747 6.84 2.56 33.08
C THR A 747 6.02 1.34 33.49
N PRO A 748 6.47 0.10 33.12
CA PRO A 748 5.82 -1.13 33.56
C PRO A 748 5.99 -1.36 35.06
N ALA A 749 4.91 -1.84 35.71
CA ALA A 749 4.91 -2.22 37.12
C ALA A 749 4.20 -3.57 37.30
N LEU A 750 4.56 -4.27 38.38
CA LEU A 750 3.98 -5.55 38.77
C LEU A 750 2.81 -5.35 39.75
N TYR A 751 1.66 -5.92 39.36
CA TYR A 751 0.44 -5.92 40.19
C TYR A 751 0.07 -7.36 40.56
N SER A 752 -0.37 -7.58 41.80
CA SER A 752 -0.89 -8.87 42.22
C SER A 752 -2.36 -9.03 41.78
N ILE A 753 -2.72 -10.20 41.22
CA ILE A 753 -4.11 -10.52 40.84
C ILE A 753 -5.02 -10.61 42.08
N GLY A 754 -4.47 -10.94 43.21
CA GLY A 754 -5.19 -10.94 44.50
C GLY A 754 -5.37 -9.57 45.13
N GLY A 755 -4.92 -8.50 44.53
CA GLY A 755 -4.93 -7.13 45.03
C GLY A 755 -3.63 -6.77 45.78
N GLY A 756 -3.43 -5.48 46.07
CA GLY A 756 -2.27 -4.94 46.74
C GLY A 756 -1.64 -3.76 46.04
N SER A 757 -0.56 -3.20 46.59
CA SER A 757 0.18 -2.09 45.99
C SER A 757 1.07 -2.58 44.83
N ALA A 758 1.20 -1.76 43.80
CA ALA A 758 2.10 -2.01 42.70
C ALA A 758 3.57 -2.08 43.15
N ARG A 759 4.33 -2.97 42.56
CA ARG A 759 5.78 -3.10 42.76
C ARG A 759 6.51 -2.67 41.51
N THR A 760 7.41 -1.72 41.63
CA THR A 760 8.32 -1.34 40.54
C THR A 760 9.26 -2.48 40.24
N ILE A 761 9.55 -2.68 38.96
CA ILE A 761 10.54 -3.66 38.48
C ILE A 761 11.87 -2.91 38.31
N PRO A 762 12.91 -3.30 39.07
CA PRO A 762 14.20 -2.64 38.97
C PRO A 762 14.76 -2.72 37.54
N GLY A 763 15.51 -1.70 37.13
CA GLY A 763 16.23 -1.70 35.85
C GLY A 763 15.33 -1.55 34.61
N LEU A 764 14.02 -1.36 34.75
CA LEU A 764 13.17 -1.00 33.61
C LEU A 764 13.21 0.51 33.38
N ASP A 765 13.63 0.91 32.20
CA ASP A 765 13.59 2.29 31.75
C ASP A 765 12.19 2.66 31.23
N PRO A 766 11.82 3.94 31.26
CA PRO A 766 10.61 4.39 30.55
C PRO A 766 10.63 3.96 29.08
N GLY A 767 9.50 3.47 28.58
CA GLY A 767 9.35 2.99 27.21
C GLY A 767 9.85 1.56 26.95
N PHE A 768 10.29 0.82 27.95
CA PHE A 768 10.54 -0.63 27.85
C PHE A 768 9.21 -1.39 27.76
N ILE A 769 9.02 -2.22 26.75
CA ILE A 769 7.80 -3.01 26.52
C ILE A 769 8.07 -4.46 26.92
N PRO A 770 7.50 -4.95 28.04
CA PRO A 770 7.50 -6.37 28.37
C PRO A 770 6.56 -7.14 27.46
N VAL A 771 6.99 -8.30 26.95
CA VAL A 771 6.26 -9.08 25.94
C VAL A 771 5.96 -10.52 26.36
N GLU A 772 6.81 -11.13 27.20
CA GLU A 772 6.57 -12.50 27.71
C GLU A 772 7.33 -12.72 29.02
N TRP A 773 6.82 -13.62 29.85
CA TRP A 773 7.49 -14.12 31.05
C TRP A 773 8.47 -15.24 30.70
N SER A 774 9.55 -15.38 31.44
CA SER A 774 10.36 -16.59 31.39
C SER A 774 9.62 -17.78 32.02
N GLU A 775 9.95 -19.01 31.58
CA GLU A 775 9.32 -20.23 32.12
C GLU A 775 9.40 -20.34 33.64
N ASP A 776 10.52 -19.89 34.22
CA ASP A 776 10.80 -19.92 35.67
C ASP A 776 10.23 -18.71 36.42
N ILE A 777 9.46 -17.86 35.77
CA ILE A 777 8.85 -16.62 36.29
C ILE A 777 9.82 -15.66 36.98
N SER A 778 11.14 -15.91 36.93
CA SER A 778 12.16 -15.05 37.55
C SER A 778 12.47 -13.79 36.72
N ALA A 779 12.09 -13.77 35.46
CA ALA A 779 12.42 -12.74 34.52
C ALA A 779 11.31 -12.51 33.50
N ILE A 780 11.44 -11.42 32.75
CA ILE A 780 10.60 -11.09 31.59
C ILE A 780 11.44 -10.83 30.36
N TYR A 781 10.90 -11.15 29.20
CA TYR A 781 11.43 -10.71 27.93
C TYR A 781 10.79 -9.39 27.53
N GLY A 782 11.54 -8.55 26.86
CA GLY A 782 11.01 -7.29 26.36
C GLY A 782 12.03 -6.54 25.51
N PHE A 783 11.59 -5.44 24.96
CA PHE A 783 12.37 -4.61 24.05
C PHE A 783 12.08 -3.13 24.27
N ARG A 784 12.88 -2.28 23.62
CA ARG A 784 12.61 -0.85 23.49
C ARG A 784 12.31 -0.53 22.03
N PRO A 785 11.14 0.05 21.69
CA PRO A 785 10.82 0.42 20.32
C PRO A 785 11.70 1.59 19.82
N GLY A 786 11.68 1.86 18.50
CA GLY A 786 12.37 3.00 17.91
C GLY A 786 13.80 2.73 17.47
N GLN A 787 14.29 1.48 17.57
CA GLN A 787 15.59 1.07 17.04
C GLN A 787 15.44 -0.05 16.03
N VAL A 788 16.19 0.03 14.93
CA VAL A 788 16.30 -1.03 13.92
C VAL A 788 17.79 -1.34 13.71
N PRO A 789 18.24 -2.58 14.00
CA PRO A 789 17.50 -3.73 14.55
C PRO A 789 16.98 -3.50 15.98
N THR A 790 15.83 -4.14 16.28
CA THR A 790 15.25 -4.10 17.62
C THR A 790 15.91 -5.13 18.52
N LYS A 791 16.42 -4.68 19.66
CA LYS A 791 17.11 -5.53 20.63
C LYS A 791 16.15 -6.11 21.66
N VAL A 792 16.10 -7.44 21.78
CA VAL A 792 15.33 -8.13 22.81
C VAL A 792 16.24 -8.47 23.99
N TYR A 793 15.73 -8.19 25.19
CA TYR A 793 16.42 -8.46 26.44
C TYR A 793 15.59 -9.36 27.35
N LYS A 794 16.26 -10.18 28.16
CA LYS A 794 15.69 -10.82 29.36
C LYS A 794 16.06 -9.96 30.58
N VAL A 795 15.07 -9.57 31.38
CA VAL A 795 15.24 -8.70 32.54
C VAL A 795 14.85 -9.46 33.80
N ASN A 796 15.77 -9.61 34.74
CA ASN A 796 15.49 -10.26 36.03
C ASN A 796 14.62 -9.36 36.92
N LEU A 797 13.51 -9.90 37.44
CA LEU A 797 12.50 -9.14 38.19
C LEU A 797 12.95 -8.68 39.60
N VAL A 798 14.00 -9.27 40.12
CA VAL A 798 14.53 -8.96 41.45
C VAL A 798 15.71 -7.99 41.37
N THR A 799 16.64 -8.28 40.47
CA THR A 799 17.91 -7.54 40.38
C THR A 799 17.87 -6.42 39.33
N GLY A 800 16.93 -6.49 38.36
CA GLY A 800 16.89 -5.58 37.21
C GLY A 800 17.99 -5.86 36.19
N ALA A 801 18.78 -6.92 36.34
CA ALA A 801 19.83 -7.25 35.39
C ALA A 801 19.25 -7.57 34.01
N LYS A 802 19.80 -6.91 32.98
CA LYS A 802 19.42 -7.11 31.59
C LYS A 802 20.40 -8.02 30.88
N THR A 803 19.91 -9.09 30.27
CA THR A 803 20.69 -9.98 29.41
C THR A 803 20.20 -9.83 27.99
N PHE A 804 21.10 -9.48 27.07
CA PHE A 804 20.81 -9.42 25.64
C PHE A 804 20.48 -10.81 25.11
N ILE A 805 19.40 -10.94 24.33
CA ILE A 805 18.98 -12.20 23.71
C ILE A 805 19.33 -12.21 22.24
N GLN A 806 18.75 -11.29 21.44
CA GLN A 806 19.07 -11.17 20.02
C GLN A 806 18.59 -9.84 19.43
N ASP A 807 19.08 -9.57 18.21
CA ASP A 807 18.58 -8.53 17.34
C ASP A 807 17.47 -9.08 16.42
N LEU A 808 16.35 -8.36 16.34
CA LEU A 808 15.27 -8.66 15.40
C LEU A 808 15.35 -7.69 14.22
N GLN A 809 15.46 -8.25 13.02
CA GLN A 809 15.48 -7.51 11.78
C GLN A 809 15.00 -8.39 10.62
N PRO A 810 14.14 -7.89 9.72
CA PRO A 810 13.83 -8.58 8.47
C PRO A 810 15.08 -8.70 7.57
N LYS A 811 15.03 -9.65 6.61
CA LYS A 811 16.15 -9.86 5.66
C LYS A 811 16.51 -8.61 4.86
N THR A 812 15.53 -7.77 4.55
CA THR A 812 15.71 -6.50 3.84
C THR A 812 15.49 -5.36 4.81
N SER A 813 16.49 -4.52 5.01
CA SER A 813 16.42 -3.37 5.94
C SER A 813 15.91 -2.08 5.28
N ALA A 814 15.81 -2.04 3.95
CA ALA A 814 15.35 -0.86 3.23
C ALA A 814 13.90 -0.50 3.60
N GLY A 815 13.67 0.77 3.90
CA GLY A 815 12.34 1.30 4.21
C GLY A 815 11.80 0.93 5.59
N ILE A 816 12.53 0.22 6.45
CA ILE A 816 12.05 -0.14 7.79
C ILE A 816 12.16 1.06 8.71
N VAL A 817 11.03 1.50 9.25
CA VAL A 817 10.94 2.63 10.18
C VAL A 817 11.03 2.17 11.62
N TYR A 818 10.27 1.11 11.98
CA TYR A 818 10.32 0.50 13.30
C TYR A 818 9.90 -0.97 13.27
N ILE A 819 10.19 -1.67 14.36
CA ILE A 819 9.78 -3.06 14.60
C ILE A 819 9.00 -3.10 15.91
N ALA A 820 7.70 -3.30 15.81
CA ALA A 820 6.76 -3.52 16.91
C ALA A 820 5.37 -3.88 16.32
N PRO A 821 4.56 -4.70 17.04
CA PRO A 821 4.89 -5.41 18.28
C PRO A 821 5.84 -6.59 18.06
N VAL A 822 6.44 -7.02 19.16
CA VAL A 822 7.25 -8.24 19.23
C VAL A 822 6.53 -9.22 20.15
N VAL A 823 6.45 -10.49 19.76
CA VAL A 823 5.97 -11.60 20.58
C VAL A 823 7.04 -12.68 20.64
N VAL A 824 7.17 -13.34 21.79
CA VAL A 824 8.26 -14.26 22.10
C VAL A 824 7.66 -15.54 22.67
N SER A 825 8.14 -16.72 22.23
CA SER A 825 7.80 -17.97 22.90
C SER A 825 8.42 -18.02 24.30
N ARG A 826 7.77 -18.68 25.26
CA ARG A 826 8.22 -18.74 26.66
C ARG A 826 9.65 -19.24 26.86
N ASP A 827 10.08 -20.15 26.00
CA ASP A 827 11.44 -20.70 25.97
C ASP A 827 12.44 -19.78 25.21
N ALA A 828 11.98 -18.65 24.69
CA ALA A 828 12.71 -17.73 23.83
C ALA A 828 13.39 -18.39 22.60
N SER A 829 12.86 -19.52 22.14
CA SER A 829 13.37 -20.20 20.94
C SER A 829 12.83 -19.60 19.65
N ARG A 830 11.68 -18.91 19.72
CA ARG A 830 10.97 -18.32 18.59
C ARG A 830 10.51 -16.89 18.92
N PHE A 831 10.56 -16.07 17.88
CA PHE A 831 10.10 -14.68 17.91
C PHE A 831 9.20 -14.45 16.72
N ALA A 832 8.11 -13.73 16.92
CA ALA A 832 7.35 -13.15 15.82
C ALA A 832 7.24 -11.64 16.05
N TYR A 833 7.28 -10.87 14.99
CA TYR A 833 7.25 -9.42 15.09
C TYR A 833 6.65 -8.79 13.84
N SER A 834 5.98 -7.68 14.03
CA SER A 834 5.60 -6.82 12.92
C SER A 834 6.64 -5.73 12.71
N TYR A 835 6.78 -5.29 11.47
CA TYR A 835 7.68 -4.21 11.11
C TYR A 835 7.01 -3.27 10.12
N TYR A 836 7.05 -1.99 10.45
CA TYR A 836 6.51 -0.95 9.60
C TYR A 836 7.55 -0.55 8.55
N GLN A 837 7.15 -0.67 7.30
CA GLN A 837 8.00 -0.41 6.15
C GLN A 837 7.34 0.59 5.22
N VAL A 838 8.10 1.62 4.84
CA VAL A 838 7.63 2.70 3.97
C VAL A 838 8.63 2.88 2.83
N PHE A 839 8.13 2.83 1.60
CA PHE A 839 8.88 3.20 0.41
C PHE A 839 8.33 4.49 -0.15
N SER A 840 9.16 5.52 -0.12
CA SER A 840 8.76 6.88 -0.51
C SER A 840 9.41 7.31 -1.82
N VAL A 841 8.65 8.03 -2.63
CA VAL A 841 9.16 8.72 -3.82
C VAL A 841 8.76 10.19 -3.77
N LEU A 842 9.74 11.08 -3.86
CA LEU A 842 9.53 12.52 -3.81
C LEU A 842 9.29 13.10 -5.21
N TYR A 843 8.26 13.93 -5.33
CA TYR A 843 7.88 14.63 -6.56
C TYR A 843 7.71 16.13 -6.34
N VAL A 844 8.01 16.90 -7.38
CA VAL A 844 7.50 18.27 -7.55
C VAL A 844 6.31 18.22 -8.50
N ILE A 845 5.17 18.73 -8.07
CA ILE A 845 3.98 18.90 -8.90
C ILE A 845 3.81 20.38 -9.23
N SER A 846 3.50 20.69 -10.47
CA SER A 846 3.21 22.06 -10.94
C SER A 846 1.92 22.09 -11.75
N GLY A 847 1.25 23.27 -11.82
CA GLY A 847 0.02 23.45 -12.57
C GLY A 847 -1.25 22.94 -11.87
N LEU A 848 -1.24 22.79 -10.55
CA LEU A 848 -2.44 22.63 -9.72
C LEU A 848 -2.99 24.02 -9.35
N HIS A 849 -4.31 24.23 -9.51
CA HIS A 849 -5.00 25.50 -9.24
C HIS A 849 -6.21 25.31 -8.34
#